data_a6d2cc63d21cc95d3e0bdebdac68f8ab
#
_entry.id   a6d2cc63d21cc95d3e0bdebdac68f8ab
#
_cell.length_a   1.000
_cell.length_b   1.000
_cell.length_c   1.000
_cell.angle_alpha   90.00
_cell.angle_beta   90.00
_cell.angle_gamma   90.00
#
_symmetry.space_group_name_H-M   'P 1'
#
loop_
_entity.id
_entity.type
_entity.pdbx_description
1 polymer ?
#
loop_
_entity_poly.entity_id
_entity_poly.type
_entity_poly.pdbx_seq_one_letter_code
_entity_poly.pdbx_strand_id
1 'polypeptide(L)'
;MGKRENDKWLPDHDEDSSYLEDWWLDEEDSADDLPVFDPDEAEDYAKDRQRLTGVPIVTGYEALERHRGVRRPRRKLSRREQRAWEKAQKYEAKLHKAQEKEDKKRAKQEAKLAAREEKAAQKQAKKEKKYKKKTKPTATSSAKSSGKKCAAKKVSSNKKGGNKEKKITAQQSIPYREMGKDGICRVEDGYYSKTIRFYDINYQLAQNEDKNAIFENWCDFLNYFDSTIHFQLSFINHHSNMAEYEDVIRIKKQNDSFDDLRMEFAQMLRNQLAKGNNGLVRTKYLTFGIEADNIREAKPKLERIETDILNNFKVLGVSAYPLNGVERLQIMYETFNQDNKVPFRFNYEDVLRTGLNTKDYIAPSSFVFKNGKDFQMGDTIGAVSYLQILAPELTDKMLAEFLEMDCNLLVNLHIQSIDQMKAIKLVKAKVTDINRMKIEEQKKAVRSGYDMDIIPSDLNTYGGEAKRLLEDLQSRNERMFLVTVVFLNTAKNKQELENVVFQTAGIAQKYNCALKRLDYQQEPGLMSSLPLGKNWIPIKRALTTTSTAIFVPFTTQELFMGGESIYYGLNALSNNLIMADRKKLKNPNGLIVGTPGAGKSFAAKREITNVFIVTKDDIIICDPEGEYFPIVRAFNGQVVRISPTSHDYINPMDINTNYADDDDPLSLKSDFILSLCELVVGGKNGLEPVEKTIIDRCVRLVYQDYLADPVPEKMPILEDLYNLLRKQEEPEAQRLATALEIYVNGSLKVFNHRTNVELNNRLVCFDIKDLGKQLKKLGMLIVQDQVWNRVTVNRAAHKSTRYYIDEFHWTRRSAC
;
A
#
# COMPACT_ATOMS: atom_id res chain seq x y z
N MET A 1 49.74 -37.59 -2.45
CA MET A 1 48.97 -38.59 -3.22
C MET A 1 47.54 -38.00 -3.32
N GLY A 2 47.00 -37.59 -4.36
CA GLY A 2 47.07 -37.73 -5.81
C GLY A 2 45.83 -37.00 -6.31
N LYS A 3 45.96 -35.99 -7.11
CA LYS A 3 45.69 -35.94 -8.56
C LYS A 3 44.31 -36.48 -8.92
N ARG A 4 43.37 -35.80 -9.65
CA ARG A 4 43.42 -35.00 -10.89
C ARG A 4 41.99 -34.49 -11.19
N GLU A 5 41.87 -33.27 -11.69
CA GLU A 5 41.45 -32.93 -13.09
C GLU A 5 39.96 -33.11 -13.39
N ASN A 6 39.25 -32.02 -13.68
CA ASN A 6 39.05 -31.49 -15.02
C ASN A 6 38.26 -30.16 -15.00
N ASP A 7 38.93 -29.18 -15.49
CA ASP A 7 38.59 -28.09 -16.36
C ASP A 7 37.47 -28.27 -17.35
N LYS A 8 36.95 -27.09 -17.71
CA LYS A 8 36.18 -26.69 -18.91
C LYS A 8 34.69 -26.57 -18.69
N TRP A 9 34.20 -25.35 -18.66
CA TRP A 9 33.67 -24.53 -19.75
C TRP A 9 33.23 -23.18 -19.23
N LEU A 10 34.02 -22.14 -19.48
CA LEU A 10 33.57 -20.76 -19.68
C LEU A 10 33.59 -20.52 -21.18
N PRO A 11 32.61 -19.89 -21.79
CA PRO A 11 32.85 -19.03 -22.94
C PRO A 11 32.80 -17.58 -22.51
N ASP A 12 33.87 -16.88 -22.86
CA ASP A 12 33.96 -15.45 -23.08
C ASP A 12 32.82 -15.00 -24.01
N HIS A 13 32.13 -13.94 -23.63
CA HIS A 13 31.57 -12.95 -24.54
C HIS A 13 31.56 -11.60 -23.82
N ASP A 14 32.61 -10.83 -24.03
CA ASP A 14 32.56 -9.39 -24.18
C ASP A 14 31.69 -9.05 -25.38
N GLU A 15 31.02 -7.92 -25.27
CA GLU A 15 30.18 -7.16 -26.21
C GLU A 15 28.73 -7.12 -25.80
N ASP A 16 28.40 -6.01 -25.12
CA ASP A 16 27.25 -5.12 -25.31
C ASP A 16 27.02 -4.22 -24.10
N SER A 17 28.02 -3.36 -23.82
CA SER A 17 27.77 -2.22 -22.89
C SER A 17 27.68 -0.88 -23.65
N SER A 18 27.24 -0.90 -24.91
CA SER A 18 27.18 0.30 -25.76
C SER A 18 25.79 0.89 -25.96
N TYR A 19 24.77 0.42 -25.26
CA TYR A 19 23.37 0.93 -25.42
C TYR A 19 22.87 1.88 -24.33
N LEU A 20 23.73 2.36 -23.42
CA LEU A 20 23.33 3.28 -22.36
C LEU A 20 24.05 4.64 -22.37
N GLU A 21 24.92 4.91 -23.34
CA GLU A 21 25.67 6.19 -23.42
C GLU A 21 25.11 7.22 -24.42
N ASP A 22 24.16 6.88 -25.28
CA ASP A 22 23.66 7.78 -26.36
C ASP A 22 22.40 8.59 -26.02
N TRP A 23 21.99 8.67 -24.75
CA TRP A 23 20.76 9.40 -24.39
C TRP A 23 20.96 10.76 -23.72
N TRP A 24 22.21 11.28 -23.63
CA TRP A 24 22.47 12.52 -22.89
C TRP A 24 23.50 13.47 -23.47
N LEU A 25 23.78 13.39 -24.74
CA LEU A 25 24.61 14.39 -25.43
C LEU A 25 23.92 14.72 -26.75
N ASP A 26 23.12 15.79 -26.75
CA ASP A 26 22.95 16.77 -27.80
C ASP A 26 21.77 17.69 -27.42
N GLU A 27 22.04 18.68 -26.61
CA GLU A 27 21.24 19.89 -26.51
C GLU A 27 22.11 21.07 -26.96
N GLU A 28 22.15 21.23 -28.24
CA GLU A 28 22.28 22.52 -28.96
C GLU A 28 21.83 22.21 -30.39
N ASP A 29 20.54 22.47 -30.68
CA ASP A 29 20.10 23.15 -31.86
C ASP A 29 18.59 22.97 -32.13
N SER A 30 17.97 24.09 -32.42
CA SER A 30 16.72 24.28 -33.14
C SER A 30 15.39 23.93 -32.45
N ALA A 31 14.66 25.01 -32.19
CA ALA A 31 13.27 25.04 -31.71
C ALA A 31 12.23 24.56 -32.77
N ASP A 32 12.58 23.66 -33.68
CA ASP A 32 11.72 23.27 -34.81
C ASP A 32 11.34 21.79 -34.84
N ASP A 33 11.84 20.92 -33.93
CA ASP A 33 11.50 19.52 -33.88
C ASP A 33 10.78 19.15 -32.53
N LEU A 34 9.58 19.71 -32.33
CA LEU A 34 8.61 19.11 -31.44
C LEU A 34 7.94 17.94 -32.21
N PRO A 35 7.76 16.77 -31.61
CA PRO A 35 7.02 15.69 -32.25
C PRO A 35 5.63 16.20 -32.61
N VAL A 36 5.32 16.19 -33.88
CA VAL A 36 4.00 16.49 -34.40
C VAL A 36 3.08 15.38 -33.91
N PHE A 37 2.34 15.65 -32.85
CA PHE A 37 1.22 14.79 -32.43
C PHE A 37 0.24 14.71 -33.59
N ASP A 38 -0.07 13.51 -34.03
CA ASP A 38 -1.09 13.28 -35.06
C ASP A 38 -2.45 13.76 -34.50
N PRO A 39 -3.09 14.74 -35.14
CA PRO A 39 -4.39 15.23 -34.64
C PRO A 39 -5.46 14.14 -34.51
N ASP A 40 -5.34 13.06 -35.30
CA ASP A 40 -6.28 11.93 -35.27
C ASP A 40 -6.15 11.07 -34.00
N GLU A 41 -4.93 10.89 -33.44
CA GLU A 41 -4.71 10.19 -32.15
C GLU A 41 -5.24 11.00 -30.95
N ALA A 42 -5.13 12.32 -30.96
CA ALA A 42 -5.65 13.19 -29.90
C ALA A 42 -7.20 13.23 -29.89
N GLU A 43 -7.83 13.15 -31.05
CA GLU A 43 -9.29 13.08 -31.13
C GLU A 43 -9.85 11.72 -30.71
N ASP A 44 -9.18 10.64 -31.00
CA ASP A 44 -9.59 9.30 -30.53
C ASP A 44 -9.42 9.14 -29.01
N TYR A 45 -8.36 9.67 -28.42
CA TYR A 45 -8.17 9.71 -26.98
C TYR A 45 -9.24 10.57 -26.27
N ALA A 46 -9.64 11.71 -26.86
CA ALA A 46 -10.70 12.55 -26.31
C ALA A 46 -12.08 11.87 -26.41
N LYS A 47 -12.36 11.15 -27.49
CA LYS A 47 -13.62 10.40 -27.70
C LYS A 47 -13.74 9.22 -26.74
N ASP A 48 -12.67 8.50 -26.48
CA ASP A 48 -12.66 7.38 -25.54
C ASP A 48 -12.83 7.88 -24.09
N ARG A 49 -12.22 9.01 -23.74
CA ARG A 49 -12.38 9.60 -22.41
C ARG A 49 -13.78 10.19 -22.17
N GLN A 50 -14.41 10.75 -23.20
CA GLN A 50 -15.79 11.22 -23.14
C GLN A 50 -16.80 10.05 -22.98
N ARG A 51 -16.53 8.90 -23.59
CA ARG A 51 -17.29 7.65 -23.39
C ARG A 51 -17.20 7.13 -21.97
N LEU A 52 -16.02 7.27 -21.32
CA LEU A 52 -15.77 6.74 -19.98
C LEU A 52 -16.26 7.67 -18.86
N THR A 53 -16.26 8.99 -19.07
CA THR A 53 -16.53 9.97 -18.01
C THR A 53 -17.87 10.71 -18.15
N GLY A 54 -18.49 10.67 -19.31
CA GLY A 54 -19.73 11.42 -19.61
C GLY A 54 -19.59 12.95 -19.62
N VAL A 55 -18.35 13.47 -19.46
CA VAL A 55 -18.06 14.91 -19.42
C VAL A 55 -17.49 15.34 -20.77
N PRO A 56 -18.09 16.34 -21.46
CA PRO A 56 -17.53 16.83 -22.71
C PRO A 56 -16.17 17.52 -22.47
N ILE A 57 -15.15 17.03 -23.15
CA ILE A 57 -13.80 17.60 -23.10
C ILE A 57 -13.67 18.60 -24.23
N VAL A 58 -13.46 19.85 -23.86
CA VAL A 58 -13.13 20.93 -24.84
C VAL A 58 -11.65 20.76 -25.18
N THR A 59 -11.34 20.41 -26.42
CA THR A 59 -9.96 20.29 -26.87
C THR A 59 -9.27 21.67 -26.79
N GLY A 60 -7.98 21.70 -26.47
CA GLY A 60 -7.21 22.89 -26.14
C GLY A 60 -7.25 24.04 -27.18
N TYR A 61 -7.69 23.77 -28.41
CA TYR A 61 -7.87 24.78 -29.46
C TYR A 61 -9.10 25.68 -29.21
N GLU A 62 -10.21 25.15 -28.73
CA GLU A 62 -11.40 25.96 -28.44
C GLU A 62 -11.27 26.80 -27.15
N ALA A 63 -10.45 26.35 -26.19
CA ALA A 63 -10.16 27.09 -24.96
C ALA A 63 -9.27 28.33 -25.22
N LEU A 64 -8.34 28.22 -26.18
CA LEU A 64 -7.46 29.33 -26.59
C LEU A 64 -8.20 30.43 -27.39
N GLU A 65 -9.22 30.08 -28.17
CA GLU A 65 -10.03 31.09 -28.91
C GLU A 65 -10.93 31.91 -27.98
N ARG A 66 -11.43 31.35 -26.88
CA ARG A 66 -12.28 32.11 -25.93
C ARG A 66 -11.50 33.13 -25.09
N HIS A 67 -10.19 32.97 -24.93
CA HIS A 67 -9.37 33.85 -24.11
C HIS A 67 -8.67 34.99 -24.86
N ARG A 68 -8.64 34.96 -26.19
CA ARG A 68 -7.86 35.94 -26.99
C ARG A 68 -8.67 36.85 -27.90
N GLY A 69 -9.88 37.08 -27.80
CA GLY A 69 -10.65 38.14 -28.43
C GLY A 69 -10.17 38.74 -29.81
N VAL A 70 -9.28 38.03 -30.54
CA VAL A 70 -8.66 38.50 -31.78
C VAL A 70 -9.12 37.66 -32.97
N ARG A 71 -9.99 38.21 -33.80
CA ARG A 71 -10.35 37.61 -35.09
C ARG A 71 -9.14 37.64 -36.02
N ARG A 72 -8.58 36.44 -36.36
CA ARG A 72 -7.65 36.30 -37.47
C ARG A 72 -8.39 35.92 -38.76
N PRO A 73 -7.91 36.35 -39.97
CA PRO A 73 -8.57 36.08 -41.23
C PRO A 73 -8.52 34.57 -41.54
N ARG A 74 -9.66 34.03 -42.02
CA ARG A 74 -9.84 32.62 -42.43
C ARG A 74 -8.84 32.26 -43.53
N ARG A 75 -7.89 31.35 -43.23
CA ARG A 75 -7.00 30.74 -44.21
C ARG A 75 -7.82 29.84 -45.14
N LYS A 76 -7.70 29.95 -46.43
CA LYS A 76 -8.34 29.03 -47.37
C LYS A 76 -7.69 27.66 -47.25
N LEU A 77 -8.47 26.67 -46.92
CA LEU A 77 -8.04 25.28 -46.84
C LEU A 77 -7.48 24.79 -48.17
N SER A 78 -6.44 23.98 -48.15
CA SER A 78 -5.89 23.36 -49.35
C SER A 78 -6.88 22.33 -49.92
N ARG A 79 -6.75 21.99 -51.20
CA ARG A 79 -7.61 21.00 -51.86
C ARG A 79 -7.58 19.61 -51.18
N ARG A 80 -6.51 19.31 -50.48
CA ARG A 80 -6.33 18.05 -49.73
C ARG A 80 -7.10 18.08 -48.42
N GLU A 81 -7.05 19.19 -47.70
CA GLU A 81 -7.78 19.42 -46.44
C GLU A 81 -9.29 19.53 -46.67
N GLN A 82 -9.75 20.11 -47.80
CA GLN A 82 -11.17 20.10 -48.14
C GLN A 82 -11.70 18.70 -48.40
N ARG A 83 -10.94 17.84 -49.09
CA ARG A 83 -11.35 16.44 -49.34
C ARG A 83 -11.34 15.60 -48.07
N ALA A 84 -10.45 15.84 -47.14
CA ALA A 84 -10.43 15.20 -45.82
C ALA A 84 -11.64 15.63 -44.98
N TRP A 85 -11.95 16.92 -44.94
CA TRP A 85 -13.12 17.45 -44.24
C TRP A 85 -14.45 16.92 -44.78
N GLU A 86 -14.60 16.83 -46.12
CA GLU A 86 -15.80 16.23 -46.73
C GLU A 86 -15.94 14.70 -46.46
N LYS A 87 -14.83 13.98 -46.32
CA LYS A 87 -14.83 12.59 -45.89
C LYS A 87 -15.25 12.43 -44.44
N ALA A 88 -14.74 13.28 -43.56
CA ALA A 88 -15.11 13.31 -42.14
C ALA A 88 -16.60 13.60 -41.94
N GLN A 89 -17.15 14.60 -42.59
CA GLN A 89 -18.60 14.88 -42.55
C GLN A 89 -19.47 13.72 -43.06
N LYS A 90 -19.03 13.03 -44.12
CA LYS A 90 -19.75 11.86 -44.62
C LYS A 90 -19.69 10.66 -43.66
N TYR A 91 -18.63 10.57 -42.90
CA TYR A 91 -18.45 9.54 -41.86
C TYR A 91 -19.34 9.81 -40.65
N GLU A 92 -19.36 11.05 -40.15
CA GLU A 92 -20.23 11.48 -39.06
C GLU A 92 -21.72 11.30 -39.39
N ALA A 93 -22.13 11.66 -40.61
CA ALA A 93 -23.50 11.45 -41.04
C ALA A 93 -23.89 9.94 -41.11
N LYS A 94 -22.93 9.07 -41.38
CA LYS A 94 -23.14 7.62 -41.28
C LYS A 94 -23.24 7.11 -39.85
N LEU A 95 -22.42 7.63 -38.96
CA LEU A 95 -22.44 7.30 -37.51
C LEU A 95 -23.78 7.75 -36.87
N HIS A 96 -24.20 8.97 -37.14
CA HIS A 96 -25.48 9.49 -36.64
C HIS A 96 -26.69 8.66 -37.12
N LYS A 97 -26.69 8.21 -38.38
CA LYS A 97 -27.73 7.29 -38.86
C LYS A 97 -27.67 5.87 -38.28
N ALA A 98 -26.50 5.43 -37.86
CA ALA A 98 -26.36 4.15 -37.18
C ALA A 98 -26.88 4.25 -35.72
N GLN A 99 -26.54 5.31 -35.03
CA GLN A 99 -27.04 5.59 -33.67
C GLN A 99 -28.56 5.75 -33.63
N GLU A 100 -29.15 6.52 -34.58
CA GLU A 100 -30.63 6.61 -34.64
C GLU A 100 -31.32 5.25 -34.87
N LYS A 101 -30.69 4.33 -35.62
CA LYS A 101 -31.22 2.98 -35.80
C LYS A 101 -31.14 2.13 -34.56
N GLU A 102 -30.08 2.27 -33.77
CA GLU A 102 -29.93 1.58 -32.45
C GLU A 102 -30.90 2.11 -31.43
N ASP A 103 -31.03 3.43 -31.32
CA ASP A 103 -32.01 4.05 -30.42
C ASP A 103 -33.44 3.65 -30.74
N LYS A 104 -33.82 3.56 -32.02
CA LYS A 104 -35.12 3.04 -32.44
C LYS A 104 -35.32 1.55 -32.12
N LYS A 105 -34.23 0.75 -32.13
CA LYS A 105 -34.32 -0.66 -31.70
C LYS A 105 -34.48 -0.77 -30.19
N ARG A 106 -33.74 0.09 -29.43
CA ARG A 106 -33.78 0.14 -27.97
C ARG A 106 -35.16 0.58 -27.45
N ALA A 107 -35.71 1.64 -28.01
CA ALA A 107 -37.07 2.11 -27.70
C ALA A 107 -38.16 1.05 -28.03
N LYS A 108 -37.98 0.27 -29.09
CA LYS A 108 -38.90 -0.86 -29.39
C LYS A 108 -38.78 -2.01 -28.39
N GLN A 109 -37.59 -2.26 -27.86
CA GLN A 109 -37.40 -3.28 -26.82
C GLN A 109 -37.99 -2.84 -25.49
N GLU A 110 -37.78 -1.60 -25.08
CA GLU A 110 -38.34 -1.01 -23.84
C GLU A 110 -39.88 -0.99 -23.90
N ALA A 111 -40.49 -0.60 -25.02
CA ALA A 111 -41.93 -0.66 -25.19
C ALA A 111 -42.50 -2.10 -25.10
N LYS A 112 -41.75 -3.12 -25.59
CA LYS A 112 -42.14 -4.52 -25.44
C LYS A 112 -42.01 -5.03 -24.00
N LEU A 113 -41.00 -4.55 -23.24
CA LEU A 113 -40.85 -4.88 -21.82
C LEU A 113 -41.96 -4.25 -21.00
N ALA A 114 -42.25 -2.96 -21.17
CA ALA A 114 -43.34 -2.26 -20.48
C ALA A 114 -44.68 -2.92 -20.75
N ALA A 115 -45.00 -3.31 -21.97
CA ALA A 115 -46.23 -4.04 -22.29
C ALA A 115 -46.30 -5.46 -21.69
N ARG A 116 -45.15 -6.11 -21.41
CA ARG A 116 -45.11 -7.39 -20.70
C ARG A 116 -45.34 -7.19 -19.16
N GLU A 117 -44.78 -6.15 -18.59
CA GLU A 117 -44.93 -5.81 -17.18
C GLU A 117 -46.39 -5.40 -16.89
N GLU A 118 -47.00 -4.61 -17.77
CA GLU A 118 -48.40 -4.23 -17.63
C GLU A 118 -49.35 -5.45 -17.68
N LYS A 119 -49.07 -6.41 -18.57
CA LYS A 119 -49.84 -7.67 -18.64
C LYS A 119 -49.59 -8.55 -17.42
N ALA A 120 -48.39 -8.52 -16.83
CA ALA A 120 -48.10 -9.23 -15.57
C ALA A 120 -48.83 -8.61 -14.37
N ALA A 121 -48.79 -7.28 -14.28
CA ALA A 121 -49.52 -6.53 -13.24
C ALA A 121 -51.06 -6.76 -13.31
N GLN A 122 -51.63 -6.77 -14.51
CA GLN A 122 -53.06 -7.09 -14.72
C GLN A 122 -53.38 -8.55 -14.34
N LYS A 123 -52.49 -9.49 -14.53
CA LYS A 123 -52.65 -10.89 -14.08
C LYS A 123 -52.56 -11.01 -12.56
N GLN A 124 -51.69 -10.26 -11.91
CA GLN A 124 -51.55 -10.22 -10.45
C GLN A 124 -52.82 -9.57 -9.81
N ALA A 125 -53.28 -8.45 -10.32
CA ALA A 125 -54.51 -7.80 -9.86
C ALA A 125 -55.75 -8.70 -10.03
N LYS A 126 -55.80 -9.52 -11.09
CA LYS A 126 -56.88 -10.53 -11.25
C LYS A 126 -56.79 -11.69 -10.25
N LYS A 127 -55.56 -12.09 -9.86
CA LYS A 127 -55.31 -13.09 -8.81
C LYS A 127 -55.73 -12.55 -7.41
N GLU A 128 -55.37 -11.32 -7.09
CA GLU A 128 -55.74 -10.67 -5.83
C GLU A 128 -57.26 -10.47 -5.68
N LYS A 129 -57.95 -10.08 -6.76
CA LYS A 129 -59.44 -10.00 -6.77
C LYS A 129 -60.12 -11.37 -6.59
N LYS A 130 -59.45 -12.47 -7.05
CA LYS A 130 -59.94 -13.84 -6.83
C LYS A 130 -59.68 -14.33 -5.39
N TYR A 131 -58.62 -13.82 -4.74
CA TYR A 131 -58.30 -14.14 -3.34
C TYR A 131 -59.22 -13.38 -2.37
N LYS A 132 -59.52 -12.09 -2.62
CA LYS A 132 -60.45 -11.28 -1.82
C LYS A 132 -61.94 -11.72 -1.94
N LYS A 133 -62.30 -12.54 -2.93
CA LYS A 133 -63.64 -13.10 -3.08
C LYS A 133 -63.86 -14.40 -2.28
N LYS A 134 -62.84 -15.02 -1.72
CA LYS A 134 -62.89 -16.25 -0.93
C LYS A 134 -62.84 -16.04 0.58
N THR A 135 -62.65 -14.82 1.04
CA THR A 135 -62.65 -14.48 2.48
C THR A 135 -63.73 -13.41 2.75
N LYS A 136 -64.95 -13.80 2.87
CA LYS A 136 -65.99 -13.05 3.62
C LYS A 136 -66.37 -13.88 4.81
N PRO A 137 -66.43 -13.36 6.04
CA PRO A 137 -66.83 -14.07 7.23
C PRO A 137 -68.34 -14.02 7.29
N THR A 138 -68.96 -15.17 7.45
CA THR A 138 -70.40 -15.26 7.89
C THR A 138 -70.40 -15.28 9.41
N ALA A 139 -71.07 -14.30 9.92
CA ALA A 139 -71.45 -14.17 11.36
C ALA A 139 -72.73 -14.93 11.68
N THR A 140 -72.66 -15.46 12.90
CA THR A 140 -73.77 -15.72 13.81
C THR A 140 -74.93 -16.69 13.43
N SER A 141 -75.04 -17.74 14.20
CA SER A 141 -76.22 -17.86 15.10
C SER A 141 -76.06 -19.08 16.04
N SER A 142 -76.45 -18.84 17.25
CA SER A 142 -76.62 -19.71 18.39
C SER A 142 -77.59 -20.89 18.14
N ALA A 143 -77.36 -22.05 18.74
CA ALA A 143 -78.24 -22.65 19.75
C ALA A 143 -78.01 -24.15 19.98
N LYS A 144 -77.85 -24.46 21.24
CA LYS A 144 -78.39 -25.56 22.10
C LYS A 144 -78.20 -27.04 21.71
N SER A 145 -77.51 -27.67 22.63
CA SER A 145 -77.88 -28.87 23.41
C SER A 145 -77.97 -30.21 22.68
N SER A 146 -77.27 -31.16 23.10
CA SER A 146 -77.71 -32.31 23.87
C SER A 146 -76.53 -33.26 24.12
N GLY A 147 -76.45 -33.75 25.34
CA GLY A 147 -75.44 -34.60 25.86
C GLY A 147 -75.49 -36.05 25.43
N LYS A 148 -74.43 -36.73 25.55
CA LYS A 148 -74.40 -38.15 25.97
C LYS A 148 -73.06 -38.41 26.62
N LYS A 149 -73.11 -38.87 27.87
CA LYS A 149 -72.06 -39.47 28.67
C LYS A 149 -71.63 -40.77 28.07
N CYS A 150 -70.35 -41.01 28.07
CA CYS A 150 -69.76 -42.33 28.38
C CYS A 150 -68.32 -42.29 28.81
N ALA A 151 -68.05 -42.76 29.99
CA ALA A 151 -67.02 -43.59 30.59
C ALA A 151 -65.55 -43.15 30.53
N ALA A 152 -65.15 -42.86 31.72
CA ALA A 152 -63.72 -42.66 32.12
C ALA A 152 -62.84 -43.94 31.96
N LYS A 153 -61.65 -43.77 31.40
CA LYS A 153 -60.53 -44.62 31.70
C LYS A 153 -59.41 -43.74 32.17
N LYS A 154 -59.03 -43.91 33.46
CA LYS A 154 -57.83 -43.32 34.08
C LYS A 154 -56.58 -43.86 33.37
N VAL A 155 -55.78 -43.02 32.83
CA VAL A 155 -54.37 -43.26 32.49
C VAL A 155 -53.54 -42.16 33.13
N SER A 156 -52.52 -42.57 33.84
CA SER A 156 -51.62 -41.83 34.68
C SER A 156 -51.08 -40.57 34.08
N SER A 157 -51.02 -39.53 34.89
CA SER A 157 -50.36 -38.25 34.63
C SER A 157 -48.86 -38.42 34.52
N ASN A 158 -48.33 -38.44 33.29
CA ASN A 158 -46.95 -38.05 33.04
C ASN A 158 -46.92 -36.55 32.84
N LYS A 159 -46.35 -35.82 33.79
CA LYS A 159 -45.98 -34.42 33.70
C LYS A 159 -45.11 -34.27 32.49
N LYS A 160 -45.55 -33.71 31.37
CA LYS A 160 -44.74 -33.10 30.35
C LYS A 160 -44.09 -31.86 30.97
N GLY A 161 -42.83 -32.03 31.38
CA GLY A 161 -41.97 -30.92 31.67
C GLY A 161 -41.87 -30.05 30.40
N GLY A 162 -42.34 -28.82 30.47
CA GLY A 162 -42.06 -27.86 29.46
C GLY A 162 -40.53 -27.72 29.32
N ASN A 163 -40.03 -27.95 28.16
CA ASN A 163 -38.64 -27.58 27.82
C ASN A 163 -38.51 -26.08 28.05
N LYS A 164 -38.02 -25.66 29.22
CA LYS A 164 -37.47 -24.35 29.41
C LYS A 164 -36.25 -24.31 28.49
N GLU A 165 -36.33 -23.61 27.36
CA GLU A 165 -35.18 -23.23 26.59
C GLU A 165 -34.13 -22.71 27.57
N LYS A 166 -33.01 -23.45 27.69
CA LYS A 166 -31.88 -22.99 28.50
C LYS A 166 -31.42 -21.68 27.87
N LYS A 167 -31.58 -20.56 28.57
CA LYS A 167 -31.00 -19.29 28.14
C LYS A 167 -29.49 -19.46 28.06
N ILE A 168 -28.97 -19.38 26.85
CA ILE A 168 -27.52 -19.42 26.58
C ILE A 168 -26.95 -18.01 26.90
N THR A 169 -25.83 -17.93 27.61
CA THR A 169 -25.18 -16.66 27.90
C THR A 169 -24.35 -16.19 26.68
N ALA A 170 -24.01 -14.92 26.62
CA ALA A 170 -23.19 -14.38 25.53
C ALA A 170 -21.84 -15.14 25.42
N GLN A 171 -21.20 -15.47 26.55
CA GLN A 171 -19.96 -16.24 26.58
C GLN A 171 -20.13 -17.63 25.98
N GLN A 172 -21.27 -18.28 26.23
CA GLN A 172 -21.55 -19.63 25.70
C GLN A 172 -21.80 -19.64 24.20
N SER A 173 -22.25 -18.51 23.62
CA SER A 173 -22.48 -18.36 22.18
C SER A 173 -21.17 -18.24 21.40
N ILE A 174 -20.07 -17.76 22.01
CA ILE A 174 -18.78 -17.58 21.33
C ILE A 174 -18.16 -18.96 21.03
N PRO A 175 -17.87 -19.31 19.75
CA PRO A 175 -17.63 -20.66 19.31
C PRO A 175 -16.14 -21.07 19.38
N TYR A 176 -15.47 -20.92 20.51
CA TYR A 176 -14.18 -21.57 20.76
C TYR A 176 -14.17 -22.20 22.17
N ARG A 177 -13.30 -23.16 22.39
CA ARG A 177 -13.19 -23.84 23.67
C ARG A 177 -12.14 -23.20 24.58
N GLU A 178 -10.96 -22.94 24.00
CA GLU A 178 -9.81 -22.51 24.75
C GLU A 178 -8.87 -21.67 23.90
N MET A 179 -8.25 -20.64 24.49
CA MET A 179 -7.22 -19.79 23.87
C MET A 179 -5.93 -19.90 24.65
N GLY A 180 -4.89 -20.47 24.04
CA GLY A 180 -3.55 -20.61 24.62
C GLY A 180 -2.75 -19.31 24.63
N LYS A 181 -1.77 -19.20 25.53
CA LYS A 181 -0.84 -18.05 25.57
C LYS A 181 -0.04 -17.88 24.28
N ASP A 182 0.29 -19.01 23.64
CA ASP A 182 1.01 -19.10 22.38
C ASP A 182 0.17 -18.80 21.12
N GLY A 183 -1.05 -18.31 21.30
CA GLY A 183 -1.96 -17.99 20.24
C GLY A 183 -2.66 -19.20 19.58
N ILE A 184 -2.43 -20.42 20.05
CA ILE A 184 -3.20 -21.59 19.59
C ILE A 184 -4.59 -21.56 20.20
N CYS A 185 -5.60 -21.57 19.33
CA CYS A 185 -7.00 -21.61 19.73
C CYS A 185 -7.59 -23.00 19.44
N ARG A 186 -8.13 -23.66 20.45
CA ARG A 186 -9.00 -24.82 20.30
C ARG A 186 -10.41 -24.33 20.01
N VAL A 187 -10.81 -24.38 18.74
CA VAL A 187 -12.12 -23.88 18.30
C VAL A 187 -13.20 -24.90 18.66
N GLU A 188 -13.02 -26.13 18.26
CA GLU A 188 -13.89 -27.26 18.57
C GLU A 188 -13.04 -28.48 19.00
N ASP A 189 -13.72 -29.54 19.40
CA ASP A 189 -13.04 -30.80 19.69
C ASP A 189 -12.40 -31.34 18.39
N GLY A 190 -11.10 -31.48 18.40
CA GLY A 190 -10.33 -31.90 17.23
C GLY A 190 -9.97 -30.83 16.21
N TYR A 191 -10.28 -29.55 16.44
CA TYR A 191 -9.92 -28.47 15.53
C TYR A 191 -9.16 -27.32 16.21
N TYR A 192 -7.97 -27.00 15.72
CA TYR A 192 -7.05 -26.01 16.27
C TYR A 192 -6.65 -24.98 15.22
N SER A 193 -6.54 -23.70 15.61
CA SER A 193 -6.17 -22.61 14.71
C SER A 193 -5.13 -21.66 15.30
N LYS A 194 -4.36 -21.01 14.41
CA LYS A 194 -3.46 -19.88 14.70
C LYS A 194 -3.77 -18.70 13.77
N THR A 195 -3.35 -17.51 14.16
CA THR A 195 -3.58 -16.28 13.39
C THR A 195 -2.26 -15.54 13.20
N ILE A 196 -2.03 -15.06 12.00
CA ILE A 196 -0.89 -14.22 11.60
C ILE A 196 -1.45 -12.87 11.21
N ARG A 197 -0.86 -11.79 11.69
CA ARG A 197 -1.09 -10.43 11.19
C ARG A 197 -0.13 -10.16 10.05
N PHE A 198 -0.61 -9.59 8.95
CA PHE A 198 0.22 -9.20 7.83
C PHE A 198 -0.07 -7.77 7.41
N TYR A 199 0.91 -7.13 6.79
CA TYR A 199 0.86 -5.74 6.37
C TYR A 199 0.67 -5.61 4.87
N ASP A 200 0.42 -4.38 4.44
CA ASP A 200 0.23 -4.04 3.04
C ASP A 200 1.57 -3.87 2.31
N ILE A 201 1.51 -4.07 1.00
CA ILE A 201 2.52 -3.66 0.04
C ILE A 201 1.85 -2.78 -1.03
N ASN A 202 2.63 -2.00 -1.77
CA ASN A 202 2.11 -1.11 -2.80
C ASN A 202 1.74 -1.89 -4.08
N TYR A 203 0.62 -2.60 -4.03
CA TYR A 203 0.12 -3.35 -5.19
C TYR A 203 -0.57 -2.44 -6.21
N GLN A 204 -1.49 -1.58 -5.77
CA GLN A 204 -2.30 -0.77 -6.69
C GLN A 204 -1.50 0.30 -7.45
N LEU A 205 -0.41 0.79 -6.85
CA LEU A 205 0.47 1.80 -7.43
C LEU A 205 1.68 1.20 -8.16
N ALA A 206 1.83 -0.13 -8.15
CA ALA A 206 2.91 -0.82 -8.82
C ALA A 206 2.74 -0.79 -10.35
N GLN A 207 3.85 -0.89 -11.08
CA GLN A 207 3.84 -1.07 -12.53
C GLN A 207 3.22 -2.42 -12.91
N ASN A 208 2.76 -2.55 -14.15
CA ASN A 208 2.05 -3.77 -14.59
C ASN A 208 2.90 -5.04 -14.44
N GLU A 209 4.19 -4.94 -14.69
CA GLU A 209 5.13 -6.07 -14.55
C GLU A 209 5.23 -6.52 -13.08
N ASP A 210 5.40 -5.56 -12.16
CA ASP A 210 5.44 -5.83 -10.72
C ASP A 210 4.11 -6.37 -10.21
N LYS A 211 2.97 -5.84 -10.71
CA LYS A 211 1.63 -6.36 -10.38
C LYS A 211 1.48 -7.81 -10.79
N ASN A 212 1.90 -8.15 -11.99
CA ASN A 212 1.84 -9.53 -12.49
C ASN A 212 2.71 -10.46 -11.63
N ALA A 213 3.93 -10.05 -11.31
CA ALA A 213 4.83 -10.83 -10.45
C ALA A 213 4.25 -11.03 -9.04
N ILE A 214 3.65 -9.99 -8.43
CA ILE A 214 2.97 -10.11 -7.13
C ILE A 214 1.76 -11.05 -7.25
N PHE A 215 0.98 -10.95 -8.33
CA PHE A 215 -0.20 -11.78 -8.55
C PHE A 215 0.17 -13.26 -8.75
N GLU A 216 1.20 -13.55 -9.52
CA GLU A 216 1.73 -14.91 -9.71
C GLU A 216 2.24 -15.51 -8.39
N ASN A 217 3.05 -14.76 -7.64
CA ASN A 217 3.51 -15.19 -6.31
C ASN A 217 2.34 -15.38 -5.33
N TRP A 218 1.25 -14.59 -5.46
CA TRP A 218 0.04 -14.77 -4.67
C TRP A 218 -0.73 -16.03 -5.07
N CYS A 219 -0.78 -16.39 -6.35
CA CYS A 219 -1.32 -17.66 -6.82
C CYS A 219 -0.53 -18.84 -6.23
N ASP A 220 0.79 -18.79 -6.24
CA ASP A 220 1.64 -19.81 -5.67
C ASP A 220 1.47 -19.91 -4.15
N PHE A 221 1.30 -18.77 -3.47
CA PHE A 221 0.98 -18.75 -2.05
C PHE A 221 -0.34 -19.48 -1.75
N LEU A 222 -1.40 -19.25 -2.54
CA LEU A 222 -2.67 -19.95 -2.37
C LEU A 222 -2.51 -21.45 -2.64
N ASN A 223 -1.70 -21.83 -3.61
CA ASN A 223 -1.41 -23.21 -3.96
C ASN A 223 -0.58 -23.96 -2.87
N TYR A 224 0.02 -23.25 -1.90
CA TYR A 224 0.64 -23.88 -0.74
C TYR A 224 -0.38 -24.66 0.11
N PHE A 225 -1.60 -24.14 0.27
CA PHE A 225 -2.61 -24.73 1.15
C PHE A 225 -3.24 -25.97 0.52
N ASP A 226 -3.07 -27.11 1.17
CA ASP A 226 -3.72 -28.36 0.78
C ASP A 226 -5.14 -28.49 1.38
N SER A 227 -5.82 -29.60 1.10
CA SER A 227 -7.19 -29.84 1.56
C SER A 227 -7.33 -30.04 3.08
N THR A 228 -6.22 -30.20 3.82
CA THR A 228 -6.21 -30.42 5.27
C THR A 228 -6.11 -29.11 6.05
N ILE A 229 -5.70 -28.02 5.37
CA ILE A 229 -5.54 -26.71 5.96
C ILE A 229 -6.72 -25.84 5.55
N HIS A 230 -7.51 -25.39 6.53
CA HIS A 230 -8.53 -24.38 6.34
C HIS A 230 -7.92 -23.02 6.64
N PHE A 231 -8.10 -22.04 5.78
CA PHE A 231 -7.63 -20.71 6.08
C PHE A 231 -8.69 -19.65 5.80
N GLN A 232 -8.58 -18.55 6.51
CA GLN A 232 -9.46 -17.41 6.50
C GLN A 232 -8.61 -16.16 6.41
N LEU A 233 -8.88 -15.32 5.41
CA LEU A 233 -8.39 -13.96 5.35
C LEU A 233 -9.44 -13.05 5.99
N SER A 234 -9.04 -12.27 6.97
CA SER A 234 -9.91 -11.33 7.68
C SER A 234 -9.38 -9.92 7.51
N PHE A 235 -10.22 -9.03 7.03
CA PHE A 235 -9.95 -7.61 6.86
C PHE A 235 -10.89 -6.85 7.79
N ILE A 236 -10.33 -6.08 8.70
CA ILE A 236 -11.10 -5.34 9.70
C ILE A 236 -10.86 -3.85 9.49
N ASN A 237 -11.91 -3.16 9.10
CA ASN A 237 -11.97 -1.70 9.12
C ASN A 237 -12.69 -1.28 10.41
N HIS A 238 -12.01 -0.55 11.26
CA HIS A 238 -12.63 0.00 12.46
C HIS A 238 -12.18 1.43 12.67
N HIS A 239 -13.07 2.25 13.22
CA HIS A 239 -12.66 3.59 13.65
C HIS A 239 -11.70 3.46 14.83
N SER A 240 -10.50 3.96 14.66
CA SER A 240 -9.51 4.01 15.72
C SER A 240 -9.95 4.94 16.83
N ASN A 241 -9.53 4.63 18.04
CA ASN A 241 -9.66 5.56 19.14
C ASN A 241 -8.76 6.78 18.86
N MET A 242 -9.36 7.97 18.69
CA MET A 242 -8.62 9.22 18.46
C MET A 242 -7.49 9.44 19.46
N ALA A 243 -7.60 8.90 20.69
CA ALA A 243 -6.58 9.00 21.71
C ALA A 243 -5.24 8.33 21.33
N GLU A 244 -5.26 7.24 20.56
CA GLU A 244 -4.03 6.57 20.08
C GLU A 244 -3.30 7.40 19.03
N TYR A 245 -4.06 8.07 18.16
CA TYR A 245 -3.50 9.00 17.18
C TYR A 245 -3.03 10.29 17.85
N GLU A 246 -3.75 10.79 18.86
CA GLU A 246 -3.34 11.97 19.62
C GLU A 246 -1.99 11.78 20.31
N ASP A 247 -1.70 10.61 20.85
CA ASP A 247 -0.39 10.31 21.43
C ASP A 247 0.75 10.31 20.39
N VAL A 248 0.49 9.83 19.17
CA VAL A 248 1.48 9.83 18.09
C VAL A 248 1.72 11.25 17.53
N ILE A 249 0.66 12.06 17.43
CA ILE A 249 0.71 13.45 16.94
C ILE A 249 1.21 14.41 18.01
N ARG A 250 1.27 13.98 19.28
CA ARG A 250 1.66 14.81 20.40
C ARG A 250 3.13 15.19 20.33
N ILE A 251 3.39 16.42 19.90
CA ILE A 251 4.73 16.99 19.89
C ILE A 251 5.07 17.47 21.31
N LYS A 252 6.16 16.95 21.87
CA LYS A 252 6.60 17.33 23.22
C LYS A 252 7.17 18.74 23.22
N LYS A 253 6.80 19.57 24.21
CA LYS A 253 7.44 20.86 24.44
C LYS A 253 8.91 20.65 24.77
N GLN A 254 9.77 21.51 24.25
CA GLN A 254 11.22 21.49 24.49
C GLN A 254 11.67 22.63 25.39
N ASN A 255 10.73 23.49 25.84
CA ASN A 255 10.94 24.67 26.69
C ASN A 255 11.88 25.69 26.06
N ASP A 256 11.75 25.88 24.74
CA ASP A 256 12.47 26.87 23.94
C ASP A 256 11.50 27.89 23.30
N SER A 257 12.04 28.86 22.60
CA SER A 257 11.25 29.92 21.91
C SER A 257 10.34 29.40 20.78
N PHE A 258 10.37 28.10 20.45
CA PHE A 258 9.62 27.49 19.35
C PHE A 258 8.45 26.61 19.81
N ASP A 259 8.11 26.62 21.10
CA ASP A 259 7.02 25.79 21.63
C ASP A 259 5.65 26.22 21.10
N ASP A 260 5.45 27.51 20.80
CA ASP A 260 4.22 28.00 20.19
C ASP A 260 4.08 27.43 18.74
N LEU A 261 5.17 27.41 17.99
CA LEU A 261 5.20 26.79 16.66
C LEU A 261 4.94 25.28 16.71
N ARG A 262 5.43 24.58 17.75
CA ARG A 262 5.12 23.17 17.99
C ARG A 262 3.64 22.94 18.25
N MET A 263 3.02 23.80 19.04
CA MET A 263 1.57 23.73 19.31
C MET A 263 0.74 23.99 18.07
N GLU A 264 1.10 25.00 17.26
CA GLU A 264 0.44 25.30 15.99
C GLU A 264 0.56 24.13 15.01
N PHE A 265 1.76 23.55 14.87
CA PHE A 265 2.00 22.40 14.02
C PHE A 265 1.20 21.17 14.49
N ALA A 266 1.15 20.89 15.79
CA ALA A 266 0.33 19.83 16.36
C ALA A 266 -1.17 20.07 16.09
N GLN A 267 -1.64 21.32 16.15
CA GLN A 267 -3.02 21.67 15.80
C GLN A 267 -3.30 21.50 14.31
N MET A 268 -2.34 21.83 13.44
CA MET A 268 -2.45 21.57 11.99
C MET A 268 -2.57 20.08 11.72
N LEU A 269 -1.77 19.23 12.37
CA LEU A 269 -1.87 17.78 12.23
C LEU A 269 -3.22 17.25 12.70
N ARG A 270 -3.77 17.75 13.82
CA ARG A 270 -5.13 17.42 14.29
C ARG A 270 -6.19 17.82 13.27
N ASN A 271 -6.06 19.01 12.69
CA ASN A 271 -6.99 19.47 11.66
C ASN A 271 -6.92 18.64 10.38
N GLN A 272 -5.73 18.18 9.99
CA GLN A 272 -5.57 17.25 8.85
C GLN A 272 -6.16 15.87 9.19
N LEU A 273 -5.94 15.39 10.39
CA LEU A 273 -6.55 14.16 10.90
C LEU A 273 -8.09 14.24 10.85
N ALA A 274 -8.67 15.36 11.25
CA ALA A 274 -10.12 15.57 11.25
C ALA A 274 -10.72 15.72 9.85
N LYS A 275 -9.95 16.12 8.84
CA LYS A 275 -10.41 16.31 7.44
C LYS A 275 -10.37 15.04 6.61
N GLY A 276 -9.54 14.08 6.98
CA GLY A 276 -9.37 12.83 6.23
C GLY A 276 -10.25 11.71 6.80
N ASN A 277 -10.28 10.57 6.11
CA ASN A 277 -10.87 9.31 6.62
C ASN A 277 -9.99 8.69 7.74
N ASN A 278 -9.26 9.50 8.43
CA ASN A 278 -8.13 9.18 9.29
C ASN A 278 -8.51 8.50 10.62
N GLY A 279 -9.79 8.20 10.81
CA GLY A 279 -10.24 7.38 11.93
C GLY A 279 -10.28 5.88 11.61
N LEU A 280 -10.08 5.47 10.36
CA LEU A 280 -10.18 4.08 9.93
C LEU A 280 -8.80 3.41 9.93
N VAL A 281 -8.62 2.49 10.86
CA VAL A 281 -7.51 1.54 10.87
C VAL A 281 -7.93 0.28 10.12
N ARG A 282 -7.12 -0.11 9.16
CA ARG A 282 -7.29 -1.34 8.39
C ARG A 282 -6.31 -2.37 8.88
N THR A 283 -6.82 -3.45 9.45
CA THR A 283 -5.98 -4.56 9.90
C THR A 283 -6.27 -5.83 9.10
N LYS A 284 -5.25 -6.60 8.84
CA LYS A 284 -5.29 -7.79 7.98
C LYS A 284 -4.74 -9.00 8.71
N TYR A 285 -5.51 -10.07 8.69
CA TYR A 285 -5.17 -11.29 9.39
C TYR A 285 -5.37 -12.51 8.49
N LEU A 286 -4.45 -13.46 8.60
CA LEU A 286 -4.59 -14.78 8.04
C LEU A 286 -4.72 -15.77 9.22
N THR A 287 -5.88 -16.40 9.33
CA THR A 287 -6.12 -17.47 10.31
C THR A 287 -6.15 -18.79 9.61
N PHE A 288 -5.34 -19.74 10.06
CA PHE A 288 -5.32 -21.08 9.52
C PHE A 288 -5.61 -22.10 10.63
N GLY A 289 -6.20 -23.20 10.23
CA GLY A 289 -6.61 -24.23 11.17
C GLY A 289 -6.47 -25.63 10.56
N ILE A 290 -6.25 -26.59 11.44
CA ILE A 290 -6.08 -28.00 11.11
C ILE A 290 -6.91 -28.89 12.05
N GLU A 291 -7.22 -30.10 11.57
CA GLU A 291 -7.77 -31.15 12.39
C GLU A 291 -6.63 -31.95 13.06
N ALA A 292 -6.77 -32.20 14.37
CA ALA A 292 -5.86 -33.02 15.14
C ALA A 292 -6.57 -33.57 16.42
N ASP A 293 -6.23 -34.75 16.87
CA ASP A 293 -6.89 -35.37 18.02
C ASP A 293 -6.61 -34.61 19.33
N ASN A 294 -5.43 -34.02 19.44
CA ASN A 294 -5.02 -33.31 20.65
C ASN A 294 -4.00 -32.19 20.35
N ILE A 295 -3.83 -31.29 21.34
CA ILE A 295 -2.91 -30.14 21.22
C ILE A 295 -1.45 -30.54 21.02
N ARG A 296 -1.02 -31.70 21.54
CA ARG A 296 0.37 -32.15 21.39
C ARG A 296 0.70 -32.50 19.94
N GLU A 297 -0.27 -32.99 19.22
CA GLU A 297 -0.17 -33.26 17.79
C GLU A 297 -0.38 -31.99 16.95
N ALA A 298 -1.35 -31.15 17.34
CA ALA A 298 -1.69 -29.90 16.62
C ALA A 298 -0.54 -28.89 16.63
N LYS A 299 0.10 -28.68 17.77
CA LYS A 299 1.09 -27.64 17.99
C LYS A 299 2.29 -27.69 17.01
N PRO A 300 3.01 -28.80 16.85
CA PRO A 300 4.13 -28.89 15.91
C PRO A 300 3.70 -28.69 14.45
N LYS A 301 2.49 -29.19 14.08
CA LYS A 301 1.95 -29.01 12.74
C LYS A 301 1.64 -27.52 12.46
N LEU A 302 0.99 -26.83 13.43
CA LEU A 302 0.66 -25.41 13.31
C LEU A 302 1.92 -24.53 13.27
N GLU A 303 2.95 -24.83 14.07
CA GLU A 303 4.22 -24.08 14.07
C GLU A 303 4.99 -24.24 12.75
N ARG A 304 4.94 -25.44 12.14
CA ARG A 304 5.51 -25.66 10.81
C ARG A 304 4.76 -24.86 9.75
N ILE A 305 3.43 -24.97 9.70
CA ILE A 305 2.59 -24.21 8.74
C ILE A 305 2.79 -22.71 8.93
N GLU A 306 2.88 -22.23 10.17
CA GLU A 306 3.18 -20.82 10.47
C GLU A 306 4.50 -20.39 9.85
N THR A 307 5.56 -21.18 10.02
CA THR A 307 6.89 -20.87 9.45
C THR A 307 6.83 -20.83 7.92
N ASP A 308 6.14 -21.77 7.30
CA ASP A 308 5.99 -21.82 5.84
C ASP A 308 5.19 -20.61 5.32
N ILE A 309 4.11 -20.23 6.00
CA ILE A 309 3.31 -19.03 5.66
C ILE A 309 4.15 -17.75 5.77
N LEU A 310 4.93 -17.60 6.85
CA LEU A 310 5.81 -16.44 7.04
C LEU A 310 6.88 -16.35 5.96
N ASN A 311 7.45 -17.48 5.54
CA ASN A 311 8.41 -17.54 4.43
C ASN A 311 7.76 -17.14 3.10
N ASN A 312 6.56 -17.60 2.82
CA ASN A 312 5.82 -17.22 1.61
C ASN A 312 5.48 -15.70 1.61
N PHE A 313 5.07 -15.13 2.74
CA PHE A 313 4.88 -13.68 2.86
C PHE A 313 6.20 -12.92 2.64
N LYS A 314 7.32 -13.45 3.11
CA LYS A 314 8.64 -12.84 2.87
C LYS A 314 9.02 -12.83 1.38
N VAL A 315 8.69 -13.88 0.63
CA VAL A 315 8.87 -13.93 -0.84
C VAL A 315 8.03 -12.85 -1.53
N LEU A 316 6.79 -12.64 -1.08
CA LEU A 316 5.92 -11.56 -1.54
C LEU A 316 6.40 -10.15 -1.12
N GLY A 317 7.43 -10.04 -0.28
CA GLY A 317 7.85 -8.76 0.31
C GLY A 317 6.93 -8.21 1.40
N VAL A 318 6.01 -9.05 1.90
CA VAL A 318 5.02 -8.70 2.92
C VAL A 318 5.59 -8.93 4.32
N SER A 319 5.52 -7.92 5.19
CA SER A 319 5.82 -8.11 6.60
C SER A 319 4.67 -8.80 7.31
N ALA A 320 4.95 -9.85 8.06
CA ALA A 320 3.95 -10.61 8.80
C ALA A 320 4.53 -11.16 10.10
N TYR A 321 3.67 -11.32 11.11
CA TYR A 321 4.05 -11.93 12.39
C TYR A 321 2.90 -12.70 13.02
N PRO A 322 3.18 -13.79 13.75
CA PRO A 322 2.16 -14.60 14.44
C PRO A 322 1.63 -13.85 15.66
N LEU A 323 0.33 -13.96 15.90
CA LEU A 323 -0.31 -13.37 17.07
C LEU A 323 -0.27 -14.32 18.27
N ASN A 324 -0.02 -13.76 19.45
CA ASN A 324 -0.18 -14.44 20.71
C ASN A 324 -1.66 -14.49 21.16
N GLY A 325 -1.93 -15.18 22.26
CA GLY A 325 -3.32 -15.34 22.73
C GLY A 325 -3.97 -14.05 23.20
N VAL A 326 -3.21 -13.10 23.76
CA VAL A 326 -3.74 -11.79 24.19
C VAL A 326 -4.15 -10.96 22.98
N GLU A 327 -3.31 -10.90 21.96
CA GLU A 327 -3.59 -10.17 20.72
C GLU A 327 -4.81 -10.75 20.00
N ARG A 328 -4.95 -12.08 19.95
CA ARG A 328 -6.15 -12.72 19.37
C ARG A 328 -7.43 -12.40 20.15
N LEU A 329 -7.35 -12.39 21.48
CA LEU A 329 -8.49 -12.00 22.33
C LEU A 329 -8.83 -10.53 22.16
N GLN A 330 -7.84 -9.65 21.98
CA GLN A 330 -8.05 -8.23 21.71
C GLN A 330 -8.85 -8.00 20.42
N ILE A 331 -8.50 -8.69 19.33
CA ILE A 331 -9.25 -8.57 18.06
C ILE A 331 -10.72 -8.97 18.24
N MET A 332 -10.97 -10.06 18.98
CA MET A 332 -12.36 -10.47 19.26
C MET A 332 -13.08 -9.47 20.15
N TYR A 333 -12.38 -8.92 21.17
CA TYR A 333 -12.95 -7.89 22.04
C TYR A 333 -13.34 -6.64 21.24
N GLU A 334 -12.45 -6.15 20.38
CA GLU A 334 -12.70 -4.99 19.51
C GLU A 334 -13.84 -5.26 18.53
N THR A 335 -13.95 -6.49 18.00
CA THR A 335 -15.06 -6.89 17.14
C THR A 335 -16.40 -6.84 17.88
N PHE A 336 -16.44 -7.27 19.14
CA PHE A 336 -17.66 -7.33 19.95
C PHE A 336 -18.02 -6.02 20.65
N ASN A 337 -17.03 -5.16 20.95
CA ASN A 337 -17.18 -3.93 21.72
C ASN A 337 -16.67 -2.72 20.92
N GLN A 338 -17.28 -2.47 19.75
CA GLN A 338 -16.83 -1.47 18.78
C GLN A 338 -16.95 -0.02 19.24
N ASP A 339 -17.73 0.28 20.27
CA ASP A 339 -17.85 1.60 20.85
C ASP A 339 -16.65 2.02 21.72
N ASN A 340 -15.70 1.11 21.92
CA ASN A 340 -14.39 1.31 22.61
C ASN A 340 -14.44 2.10 23.92
N LYS A 341 -15.58 2.04 24.65
CA LYS A 341 -15.74 2.77 25.91
C LYS A 341 -14.78 2.31 27.00
N VAL A 342 -14.37 1.05 26.95
CA VAL A 342 -13.47 0.44 27.91
C VAL A 342 -12.29 -0.18 27.15
N PRO A 343 -11.04 0.19 27.46
CA PRO A 343 -9.89 -0.43 26.82
C PRO A 343 -9.78 -1.91 27.21
N PHE A 344 -9.35 -2.77 26.27
CA PHE A 344 -9.12 -4.17 26.53
C PHE A 344 -8.00 -4.35 27.58
N ARG A 345 -8.31 -5.06 28.66
CA ARG A 345 -7.34 -5.40 29.71
C ARG A 345 -7.48 -6.87 30.01
N PHE A 346 -6.45 -7.64 29.74
CA PHE A 346 -6.45 -9.08 29.98
C PHE A 346 -5.04 -9.54 30.38
N ASN A 347 -5.00 -10.41 31.41
CA ASN A 347 -3.80 -11.14 31.81
C ASN A 347 -4.19 -12.60 32.11
N TYR A 348 -3.43 -13.54 31.60
CA TYR A 348 -3.64 -14.96 31.88
C TYR A 348 -3.51 -15.33 33.37
N GLU A 349 -2.76 -14.58 34.17
CA GLU A 349 -2.65 -14.77 35.62
C GLU A 349 -4.00 -14.52 36.33
N ASP A 350 -4.78 -13.56 35.83
CA ASP A 350 -6.09 -13.24 36.38
C ASP A 350 -7.08 -14.38 36.13
N VAL A 351 -7.00 -15.07 34.99
CA VAL A 351 -7.78 -16.29 34.70
C VAL A 351 -7.52 -17.37 35.74
N LEU A 352 -6.26 -17.58 36.10
CA LEU A 352 -5.87 -18.59 37.09
C LEU A 352 -6.35 -18.23 38.52
N ARG A 353 -6.37 -16.93 38.85
CA ARG A 353 -6.81 -16.44 40.16
C ARG A 353 -8.31 -16.41 40.31
N THR A 354 -9.02 -15.98 39.27
CA THR A 354 -10.47 -15.75 39.35
C THR A 354 -11.30 -16.95 38.94
N GLY A 355 -10.70 -17.91 38.21
CA GLY A 355 -11.43 -19.04 37.61
C GLY A 355 -12.35 -18.61 36.45
N LEU A 356 -12.28 -17.35 36.01
CA LEU A 356 -13.01 -16.86 34.83
C LEU A 356 -12.41 -17.46 33.54
N ASN A 357 -13.22 -17.60 32.51
CA ASN A 357 -12.78 -18.03 31.19
C ASN A 357 -12.33 -16.81 30.36
N THR A 358 -11.45 -17.01 29.39
CA THR A 358 -11.03 -15.97 28.44
C THR A 358 -12.21 -15.30 27.73
N LYS A 359 -13.33 -16.02 27.55
CA LYS A 359 -14.58 -15.48 26.97
C LYS A 359 -15.26 -14.42 27.83
N ASP A 360 -15.07 -14.48 29.16
CA ASP A 360 -15.69 -13.49 30.06
C ASP A 360 -15.09 -12.10 29.90
N TYR A 361 -13.86 -12.02 29.39
CA TYR A 361 -13.15 -10.78 29.13
C TYR A 361 -13.45 -10.14 27.76
N ILE A 362 -13.96 -10.93 26.80
CA ILE A 362 -14.22 -10.47 25.43
C ILE A 362 -15.71 -10.36 25.07
N ALA A 363 -16.58 -11.09 25.80
CA ALA A 363 -17.99 -11.14 25.45
C ALA A 363 -18.66 -9.77 25.61
N PRO A 364 -19.55 -9.41 24.68
CA PRO A 364 -20.39 -8.21 24.85
C PRO A 364 -21.45 -8.44 25.94
N SER A 365 -22.11 -7.39 26.36
CA SER A 365 -23.15 -7.46 27.38
C SER A 365 -24.32 -8.38 26.99
N SER A 366 -24.62 -8.48 25.71
CA SER A 366 -25.68 -9.35 25.16
C SER A 366 -25.55 -9.60 23.68
N PHE A 367 -26.03 -10.75 23.23
CA PHE A 367 -26.39 -11.03 21.83
C PHE A 367 -27.89 -11.19 21.69
N VAL A 368 -28.51 -10.54 20.70
CA VAL A 368 -29.95 -10.61 20.47
C VAL A 368 -30.23 -10.87 18.99
N PHE A 369 -30.64 -12.10 18.65
CA PHE A 369 -30.97 -12.54 17.28
C PHE A 369 -32.52 -12.69 17.13
N LYS A 370 -33.27 -11.59 17.35
CA LYS A 370 -34.72 -11.60 17.23
C LYS A 370 -35.22 -11.52 15.80
N ASN A 371 -34.50 -10.75 14.98
CA ASN A 371 -34.85 -10.55 13.57
C ASN A 371 -34.02 -11.50 12.70
N GLY A 372 -34.61 -12.02 11.63
CA GLY A 372 -33.87 -12.87 10.70
C GLY A 372 -32.82 -12.14 9.89
N LYS A 373 -32.83 -10.80 9.85
CA LYS A 373 -32.00 -9.98 8.97
C LYS A 373 -30.92 -9.17 9.66
N ASP A 374 -31.08 -8.93 10.93
CA ASP A 374 -30.16 -8.13 11.76
C ASP A 374 -30.07 -8.73 13.17
N PHE A 375 -29.04 -8.36 13.91
CA PHE A 375 -28.83 -8.75 15.30
C PHE A 375 -28.34 -7.55 16.11
N GLN A 376 -28.46 -7.62 17.41
CA GLN A 376 -27.90 -6.64 18.32
C GLN A 376 -26.79 -7.27 19.16
N MET A 377 -25.70 -6.57 19.32
CA MET A 377 -24.50 -6.93 20.05
C MET A 377 -24.14 -5.78 21.00
N GLY A 378 -24.45 -5.92 22.28
CA GLY A 378 -24.37 -4.81 23.23
C GLY A 378 -25.23 -3.62 22.77
N ASP A 379 -24.60 -2.46 22.57
CA ASP A 379 -25.21 -1.23 22.08
C ASP A 379 -25.18 -1.10 20.54
N THR A 380 -24.51 -2.03 19.85
CA THR A 380 -24.30 -2.01 18.39
C THR A 380 -25.29 -2.92 17.68
N ILE A 381 -25.77 -2.51 16.50
CA ILE A 381 -26.59 -3.34 15.61
C ILE A 381 -25.72 -3.81 14.45
N GLY A 382 -25.83 -5.10 14.11
CA GLY A 382 -25.06 -5.71 13.03
C GLY A 382 -25.91 -6.48 12.04
N ALA A 383 -25.39 -6.63 10.83
CA ALA A 383 -25.94 -7.51 9.80
C ALA A 383 -24.82 -8.25 9.08
N VAL A 384 -24.98 -9.56 8.92
CA VAL A 384 -24.04 -10.38 8.14
C VAL A 384 -24.65 -10.69 6.79
N SER A 385 -23.81 -10.51 5.77
CA SER A 385 -24.14 -10.78 4.37
C SER A 385 -23.06 -11.63 3.72
N TYR A 386 -23.35 -12.31 2.63
CA TYR A 386 -22.36 -13.00 1.83
C TYR A 386 -22.35 -12.49 0.39
N LEU A 387 -21.21 -12.60 -0.28
CA LEU A 387 -21.05 -12.20 -1.68
C LEU A 387 -21.48 -13.36 -2.58
N GLN A 388 -22.49 -13.13 -3.40
CA GLN A 388 -22.86 -14.00 -4.50
C GLN A 388 -22.21 -13.51 -5.78
N ILE A 389 -21.22 -14.24 -6.27
CA ILE A 389 -20.50 -13.94 -7.51
C ILE A 389 -21.35 -14.38 -8.68
N LEU A 390 -21.80 -13.42 -9.50
CA LEU A 390 -22.59 -13.63 -10.72
C LEU A 390 -21.77 -13.33 -11.98
N ALA A 391 -20.71 -12.57 -11.83
CA ALA A 391 -19.79 -12.19 -12.90
C ALA A 391 -19.07 -13.42 -13.47
N PRO A 392 -18.88 -13.49 -14.80
CA PRO A 392 -17.99 -14.46 -15.41
C PRO A 392 -16.52 -14.18 -15.09
N GLU A 393 -16.15 -12.90 -14.97
CA GLU A 393 -14.81 -12.41 -14.65
C GLU A 393 -14.90 -11.36 -13.54
N LEU A 394 -13.92 -11.36 -12.66
CA LEU A 394 -13.77 -10.41 -11.56
C LEU A 394 -12.52 -9.55 -11.81
N THR A 395 -12.42 -8.42 -11.11
CA THR A 395 -11.25 -7.55 -11.14
C THR A 395 -10.61 -7.48 -9.75
N ASP A 396 -9.29 -7.32 -9.72
CA ASP A 396 -8.47 -7.20 -8.51
C ASP A 396 -8.79 -5.95 -7.65
N LYS A 397 -9.52 -4.97 -8.23
CA LYS A 397 -9.94 -3.74 -7.54
C LYS A 397 -11.13 -3.93 -6.62
N MET A 398 -11.90 -5.00 -6.78
CA MET A 398 -13.16 -5.19 -6.06
C MET A 398 -12.96 -5.24 -4.53
N LEU A 399 -12.01 -6.04 -4.06
CA LEU A 399 -11.74 -6.15 -2.61
C LEU A 399 -11.27 -4.80 -2.04
N ALA A 400 -10.40 -4.10 -2.77
CA ALA A 400 -9.90 -2.79 -2.37
C ALA A 400 -11.02 -1.76 -2.17
N GLU A 401 -11.99 -1.68 -3.09
CA GLU A 401 -13.12 -0.75 -2.96
C GLU A 401 -13.99 -1.05 -1.72
N PHE A 402 -14.18 -2.31 -1.35
CA PHE A 402 -14.84 -2.64 -0.09
C PHE A 402 -14.05 -2.16 1.13
N LEU A 403 -12.73 -2.31 1.09
CA LEU A 403 -11.86 -1.89 2.19
C LEU A 403 -11.69 -0.36 2.26
N GLU A 404 -12.01 0.37 1.20
CA GLU A 404 -11.96 1.84 1.16
C GLU A 404 -13.21 2.51 1.73
N MET A 405 -14.26 1.74 2.03
CA MET A 405 -15.48 2.28 2.64
C MET A 405 -15.20 2.91 4.02
N ASP A 406 -15.73 4.11 4.24
CA ASP A 406 -15.64 4.83 5.51
C ASP A 406 -16.72 4.33 6.49
N CYS A 407 -16.58 3.09 6.94
CA CYS A 407 -17.48 2.47 7.90
C CYS A 407 -16.80 1.31 8.63
N ASN A 408 -17.39 0.90 9.76
CA ASN A 408 -17.01 -0.34 10.43
C ASN A 408 -17.44 -1.54 9.58
N LEU A 409 -16.47 -2.22 9.03
CA LEU A 409 -16.68 -3.34 8.12
C LEU A 409 -15.67 -4.45 8.41
N LEU A 410 -16.16 -5.68 8.54
CA LEU A 410 -15.30 -6.87 8.53
C LEU A 410 -15.59 -7.65 7.25
N VAL A 411 -14.57 -7.89 6.45
CA VAL A 411 -14.62 -8.76 5.27
C VAL A 411 -13.83 -10.02 5.57
N ASN A 412 -14.46 -11.17 5.44
CA ASN A 412 -13.84 -12.46 5.70
C ASN A 412 -13.95 -13.37 4.49
N LEU A 413 -12.81 -13.86 4.03
CA LEU A 413 -12.73 -14.85 2.97
C LEU A 413 -12.35 -16.18 3.58
N HIS A 414 -13.29 -17.11 3.64
CA HIS A 414 -13.02 -18.50 3.99
C HIS A 414 -12.63 -19.26 2.74
N ILE A 415 -11.46 -19.86 2.74
CA ILE A 415 -10.89 -20.55 1.61
C ILE A 415 -10.49 -21.95 2.04
N GLN A 416 -10.99 -22.95 1.32
CA GLN A 416 -10.69 -24.35 1.54
C GLN A 416 -10.27 -25.00 0.23
N SER A 417 -9.06 -25.51 0.17
CA SER A 417 -8.60 -26.26 -1.01
C SER A 417 -9.34 -27.59 -1.14
N ILE A 418 -9.65 -27.98 -2.36
CA ILE A 418 -10.18 -29.30 -2.70
C ILE A 418 -9.00 -30.16 -3.16
N ASP A 419 -8.97 -31.40 -2.69
CA ASP A 419 -8.00 -32.38 -3.19
C ASP A 419 -8.03 -32.46 -4.73
N GLN A 420 -6.86 -32.36 -5.38
CA GLN A 420 -6.75 -32.23 -6.82
C GLN A 420 -7.42 -33.40 -7.58
N MET A 421 -7.25 -34.63 -7.07
CA MET A 421 -7.85 -35.79 -7.69
C MET A 421 -9.39 -35.79 -7.59
N LYS A 422 -9.91 -35.31 -6.45
CA LYS A 422 -11.35 -35.10 -6.24
C LYS A 422 -11.90 -34.02 -7.16
N ALA A 423 -11.18 -32.88 -7.29
CA ALA A 423 -11.55 -31.77 -8.16
C ALA A 423 -11.65 -32.22 -9.63
N ILE A 424 -10.61 -32.87 -10.14
CA ILE A 424 -10.57 -33.40 -11.52
C ILE A 424 -11.72 -34.41 -11.74
N LYS A 425 -11.97 -35.30 -10.78
CA LYS A 425 -13.06 -36.29 -10.88
C LYS A 425 -14.44 -35.60 -10.93
N LEU A 426 -14.63 -34.56 -10.11
CA LEU A 426 -15.88 -33.80 -10.06
C LEU A 426 -16.12 -33.06 -11.39
N VAL A 427 -15.08 -32.40 -11.95
CA VAL A 427 -15.20 -31.68 -13.22
C VAL A 427 -15.42 -32.67 -14.38
N LYS A 428 -14.72 -33.82 -14.42
CA LYS A 428 -14.94 -34.90 -15.41
C LYS A 428 -16.38 -35.40 -15.37
N ALA A 429 -16.94 -35.60 -14.20
CA ALA A 429 -18.34 -35.99 -14.06
C ALA A 429 -19.29 -34.94 -14.65
N LYS A 430 -19.05 -33.66 -14.39
CA LYS A 430 -19.84 -32.55 -14.95
C LYS A 430 -19.72 -32.42 -16.47
N VAL A 431 -18.51 -32.58 -17.03
CA VAL A 431 -18.28 -32.63 -18.48
C VAL A 431 -19.09 -33.77 -19.09
N THR A 432 -19.11 -34.95 -18.45
CA THR A 432 -19.88 -36.11 -18.90
C THR A 432 -21.39 -35.83 -18.86
N ASP A 433 -21.89 -35.22 -17.80
CA ASP A 433 -23.30 -34.83 -17.66
C ASP A 433 -23.72 -33.83 -18.78
N ILE A 434 -22.90 -32.80 -19.03
CA ILE A 434 -23.17 -31.82 -20.10
C ILE A 434 -23.18 -32.51 -21.50
N ASN A 435 -22.23 -33.40 -21.74
CA ASN A 435 -22.20 -34.15 -23.00
C ASN A 435 -23.44 -35.05 -23.16
N ARG A 436 -23.91 -35.65 -22.04
CA ARG A 436 -25.15 -36.42 -22.04
C ARG A 436 -26.36 -35.53 -22.36
N MET A 437 -26.45 -34.35 -21.75
CA MET A 437 -27.51 -33.37 -22.05
C MET A 437 -27.46 -32.92 -23.51
N LYS A 438 -26.28 -32.68 -24.08
CA LYS A 438 -26.12 -32.38 -25.51
C LYS A 438 -26.70 -33.48 -26.40
N ILE A 439 -26.38 -34.75 -26.11
CA ILE A 439 -26.92 -35.90 -26.86
C ILE A 439 -28.43 -36.00 -26.69
N GLU A 440 -28.98 -35.70 -25.51
CA GLU A 440 -30.42 -35.72 -25.31
C GLU A 440 -31.14 -34.60 -26.10
N GLU A 441 -30.56 -33.38 -26.14
CA GLU A 441 -31.14 -32.30 -26.95
C GLU A 441 -31.00 -32.56 -28.46
N GLN A 442 -29.88 -33.14 -28.91
CA GLN A 442 -29.72 -33.60 -30.30
C GLN A 442 -30.79 -34.64 -30.70
N LYS A 443 -31.05 -35.63 -29.82
CA LYS A 443 -32.09 -36.62 -30.03
C LYS A 443 -33.50 -35.99 -30.09
N LYS A 444 -33.75 -34.94 -29.28
CA LYS A 444 -35.02 -34.20 -29.30
C LYS A 444 -35.16 -33.41 -30.60
N ALA A 445 -34.10 -32.70 -31.04
CA ALA A 445 -34.08 -31.97 -32.33
C ALA A 445 -34.42 -32.89 -33.50
N VAL A 446 -33.75 -34.03 -33.63
CA VAL A 446 -34.01 -35.05 -34.70
C VAL A 446 -35.47 -35.55 -34.64
N ARG A 447 -36.02 -35.85 -33.44
CA ARG A 447 -37.42 -36.29 -33.29
C ARG A 447 -38.41 -35.21 -33.68
N SER A 448 -38.03 -33.93 -33.59
CA SER A 448 -38.87 -32.80 -33.96
C SER A 448 -38.64 -32.31 -35.36
N GLY A 449 -37.81 -33.05 -36.18
CA GLY A 449 -37.55 -32.74 -37.58
C GLY A 449 -36.56 -31.58 -37.80
N TYR A 450 -35.82 -31.21 -36.78
CA TYR A 450 -34.75 -30.19 -36.86
C TYR A 450 -33.39 -30.83 -37.04
N ASP A 451 -32.42 -30.04 -37.54
CA ASP A 451 -31.05 -30.48 -37.75
C ASP A 451 -30.36 -30.82 -36.41
N MET A 452 -29.48 -31.83 -36.40
CA MET A 452 -28.71 -32.29 -35.26
C MET A 452 -27.79 -31.23 -34.70
N ASP A 453 -27.39 -30.21 -35.48
CA ASP A 453 -26.51 -29.12 -35.10
C ASP A 453 -27.20 -28.01 -34.30
N ILE A 454 -28.55 -28.07 -34.16
CA ILE A 454 -29.32 -27.13 -33.35
C ILE A 454 -29.23 -27.54 -31.85
N ILE A 455 -28.12 -27.18 -31.22
CA ILE A 455 -27.92 -27.35 -29.79
C ILE A 455 -28.15 -25.99 -29.13
N PRO A 456 -28.83 -25.90 -27.96
CA PRO A 456 -28.90 -24.66 -27.20
C PRO A 456 -27.50 -24.08 -26.98
N SER A 457 -27.30 -22.79 -27.30
CA SER A 457 -26.04 -22.08 -27.21
C SER A 457 -25.39 -22.25 -25.85
N ASP A 458 -26.20 -22.24 -24.77
CA ASP A 458 -25.78 -22.37 -23.41
C ASP A 458 -25.06 -23.71 -23.11
N LEU A 459 -25.55 -24.81 -23.66
CA LEU A 459 -24.91 -26.12 -23.52
C LEU A 459 -23.57 -26.23 -24.26
N ASN A 460 -23.42 -25.50 -25.34
CA ASN A 460 -22.15 -25.44 -26.08
C ASN A 460 -21.12 -24.62 -25.29
N THR A 461 -21.53 -23.47 -24.79
CA THR A 461 -20.68 -22.58 -23.98
C THR A 461 -20.23 -23.26 -22.68
N TYR A 462 -21.17 -23.77 -21.86
CA TYR A 462 -20.84 -24.49 -20.62
C TYR A 462 -19.99 -25.74 -20.85
N GLY A 463 -20.21 -26.46 -21.99
CA GLY A 463 -19.40 -27.60 -22.34
C GLY A 463 -17.97 -27.24 -22.72
N GLY A 464 -17.78 -26.11 -23.39
CA GLY A 464 -16.46 -25.56 -23.72
C GLY A 464 -15.73 -25.09 -22.47
N GLU A 465 -16.41 -24.33 -21.59
CA GLU A 465 -15.85 -23.84 -20.31
C GLU A 465 -15.46 -24.98 -19.37
N ALA A 466 -16.30 -26.02 -19.24
CA ALA A 466 -16.00 -27.17 -18.40
C ALA A 466 -14.81 -27.99 -18.91
N LYS A 467 -14.62 -28.07 -20.25
CA LYS A 467 -13.42 -28.71 -20.82
C LYS A 467 -12.16 -27.88 -20.56
N ARG A 468 -12.20 -26.56 -20.77
CA ARG A 468 -11.07 -25.66 -20.46
C ARG A 468 -10.68 -25.78 -18.98
N LEU A 469 -11.67 -25.72 -18.08
CA LEU A 469 -11.44 -25.88 -16.64
C LEU A 469 -10.75 -27.23 -16.33
N LEU A 470 -11.15 -28.30 -17.04
CA LEU A 470 -10.50 -29.61 -16.87
C LEU A 470 -9.05 -29.61 -17.36
N GLU A 471 -8.78 -28.96 -18.49
CA GLU A 471 -7.44 -28.80 -19.05
C GLU A 471 -6.57 -27.95 -18.12
N ASP A 472 -7.09 -26.85 -17.60
CA ASP A 472 -6.39 -25.98 -16.63
C ASP A 472 -6.00 -26.73 -15.35
N LEU A 473 -6.92 -27.54 -14.80
CA LEU A 473 -6.66 -28.38 -13.62
C LEU A 473 -5.67 -29.53 -13.89
N GLN A 474 -5.50 -29.98 -15.15
CA GLN A 474 -4.61 -31.08 -15.51
C GLN A 474 -3.23 -30.63 -15.99
N SER A 475 -3.13 -29.47 -16.66
CA SER A 475 -1.94 -29.02 -17.38
C SER A 475 -1.29 -27.78 -16.78
N ARG A 476 -2.05 -26.98 -16.02
CA ARG A 476 -1.57 -25.77 -15.36
C ARG A 476 -1.49 -25.99 -13.85
N ASN A 477 -0.74 -25.14 -13.16
CA ASN A 477 -0.65 -25.17 -11.68
C ASN A 477 -1.94 -24.62 -11.01
N GLU A 478 -3.12 -24.95 -11.58
CA GLU A 478 -4.43 -24.53 -11.09
C GLU A 478 -4.98 -25.56 -10.11
N ARG A 479 -5.47 -25.09 -8.97
CA ARG A 479 -6.21 -25.86 -7.98
C ARG A 479 -7.64 -25.35 -7.88
N MET A 480 -8.50 -26.12 -7.23
CA MET A 480 -9.88 -25.73 -6.97
C MET A 480 -10.08 -25.44 -5.48
N PHE A 481 -10.67 -24.29 -5.20
CA PHE A 481 -10.99 -23.83 -3.85
C PHE A 481 -12.49 -23.68 -3.68
N LEU A 482 -12.97 -23.92 -2.46
CA LEU A 482 -14.29 -23.55 -2.00
C LEU A 482 -14.17 -22.24 -1.23
N VAL A 483 -14.74 -21.18 -1.78
CA VAL A 483 -14.64 -19.84 -1.24
C VAL A 483 -15.98 -19.33 -0.73
N THR A 484 -15.99 -18.70 0.44
CA THR A 484 -17.12 -17.98 1.00
C THR A 484 -16.66 -16.59 1.42
N VAL A 485 -17.22 -15.54 0.85
CA VAL A 485 -16.92 -14.16 1.23
C VAL A 485 -18.06 -13.63 2.10
N VAL A 486 -17.73 -13.28 3.34
CA VAL A 486 -18.69 -12.83 4.36
C VAL A 486 -18.40 -11.39 4.74
N PHE A 487 -19.43 -10.58 4.82
CA PHE A 487 -19.38 -9.19 5.23
C PHE A 487 -20.16 -9.02 6.53
N LEU A 488 -19.51 -8.49 7.55
CA LEU A 488 -20.16 -8.04 8.78
C LEU A 488 -20.14 -6.51 8.78
N ASN A 489 -21.32 -5.92 8.63
CA ASN A 489 -21.57 -4.50 8.76
C ASN A 489 -22.16 -4.20 10.13
N THR A 490 -21.69 -3.16 10.78
CA THR A 490 -22.15 -2.74 12.10
C THR A 490 -22.37 -1.24 12.16
N ALA A 491 -23.36 -0.80 12.96
CA ALA A 491 -23.70 0.59 13.14
C ALA A 491 -24.35 0.83 14.51
N LYS A 492 -24.47 2.10 14.93
CA LYS A 492 -25.10 2.48 16.19
C LYS A 492 -26.62 2.39 16.14
N ASN A 493 -27.20 2.56 14.97
CA ASN A 493 -28.64 2.51 14.78
C ASN A 493 -29.01 1.77 13.49
N LYS A 494 -30.30 1.39 13.38
CA LYS A 494 -30.78 0.60 12.25
C LYS A 494 -30.77 1.32 10.93
N GLN A 495 -31.01 2.62 10.90
CA GLN A 495 -31.02 3.40 9.67
C GLN A 495 -29.59 3.52 9.09
N GLU A 496 -28.61 3.77 9.93
CA GLU A 496 -27.20 3.80 9.57
C GLU A 496 -26.75 2.43 9.05
N LEU A 497 -27.14 1.33 9.73
CA LEU A 497 -26.84 -0.02 9.27
C LEU A 497 -27.41 -0.31 7.87
N GLU A 498 -28.67 0.08 7.61
CA GLU A 498 -29.28 -0.10 6.29
C GLU A 498 -28.52 0.71 5.21
N ASN A 499 -28.09 1.93 5.53
CA ASN A 499 -27.30 2.77 4.62
C ASN A 499 -25.94 2.11 4.29
N VAL A 500 -25.22 1.62 5.30
CA VAL A 500 -23.92 0.94 5.11
C VAL A 500 -24.10 -0.33 4.29
N VAL A 501 -25.11 -1.15 4.60
CA VAL A 501 -25.38 -2.37 3.82
C VAL A 501 -25.78 -2.04 2.38
N PHE A 502 -26.52 -0.96 2.15
CA PHE A 502 -26.88 -0.50 0.81
C PHE A 502 -25.65 -0.04 0.02
N GLN A 503 -24.75 0.72 0.64
CA GLN A 503 -23.48 1.12 0.01
C GLN A 503 -22.61 -0.10 -0.33
N THR A 504 -22.47 -1.05 0.61
CA THR A 504 -21.74 -2.30 0.37
C THR A 504 -22.37 -3.10 -0.79
N ALA A 505 -23.69 -3.15 -0.87
CA ALA A 505 -24.41 -3.80 -1.96
C ALA A 505 -24.20 -3.07 -3.31
N GLY A 506 -24.09 -1.74 -3.30
CA GLY A 506 -23.79 -0.92 -4.49
C GLY A 506 -22.42 -1.25 -5.08
N ILE A 507 -21.37 -1.39 -4.24
CA ILE A 507 -20.05 -1.82 -4.68
C ILE A 507 -20.12 -3.23 -5.28
N ALA A 508 -20.79 -4.18 -4.62
CA ALA A 508 -20.95 -5.53 -5.16
C ALA A 508 -21.62 -5.52 -6.55
N GLN A 509 -22.68 -4.71 -6.71
CA GLN A 509 -23.40 -4.59 -7.98
C GLN A 509 -22.52 -4.01 -9.11
N LYS A 510 -21.65 -3.06 -8.81
CA LYS A 510 -20.66 -2.49 -9.77
C LYS A 510 -19.81 -3.59 -10.42
N TYR A 511 -19.47 -4.63 -9.67
CA TYR A 511 -18.69 -5.77 -10.14
C TYR A 511 -19.55 -6.99 -10.54
N ASN A 512 -20.80 -6.79 -10.90
CA ASN A 512 -21.73 -7.87 -11.26
C ASN A 512 -21.82 -8.97 -10.19
N CYS A 513 -21.72 -8.60 -8.93
CA CYS A 513 -21.92 -9.46 -7.77
C CYS A 513 -23.18 -9.01 -7.03
N ALA A 514 -23.74 -9.86 -6.18
CA ALA A 514 -24.87 -9.53 -5.35
C ALA A 514 -24.52 -9.76 -3.87
N LEU A 515 -24.68 -8.74 -3.06
CA LEU A 515 -24.59 -8.89 -1.61
C LEU A 515 -25.94 -9.42 -1.08
N LYS A 516 -25.92 -10.61 -0.50
CA LYS A 516 -27.11 -11.27 0.06
C LYS A 516 -27.02 -11.38 1.57
N ARG A 517 -28.02 -10.86 2.29
CA ARG A 517 -28.09 -11.07 3.75
C ARG A 517 -28.27 -12.54 4.08
N LEU A 518 -27.68 -12.97 5.19
CA LEU A 518 -27.85 -14.30 5.74
C LEU A 518 -29.15 -14.36 6.55
N ASP A 519 -30.31 -14.37 5.86
CA ASP A 519 -31.61 -14.41 6.49
C ASP A 519 -31.76 -15.67 7.38
N TYR A 520 -32.08 -15.47 8.65
CA TYR A 520 -32.20 -16.52 9.70
C TYR A 520 -30.87 -17.25 10.00
N GLN A 521 -29.73 -16.78 9.48
CA GLN A 521 -28.39 -17.32 9.72
C GLN A 521 -27.41 -16.24 10.22
N GLN A 522 -27.94 -15.21 10.90
CA GLN A 522 -27.12 -14.10 11.40
C GLN A 522 -26.13 -14.56 12.51
N GLU A 523 -26.55 -15.49 13.39
CA GLU A 523 -25.68 -16.02 14.44
C GLU A 523 -24.48 -16.83 13.83
N PRO A 524 -24.67 -17.88 13.01
CA PRO A 524 -23.55 -18.56 12.37
C PRO A 524 -22.75 -17.62 11.45
N GLY A 525 -23.39 -16.63 10.87
CA GLY A 525 -22.70 -15.58 10.10
C GLY A 525 -21.72 -14.77 10.94
N LEU A 526 -22.19 -14.23 12.08
CA LEU A 526 -21.36 -13.50 13.02
C LEU A 526 -20.19 -14.36 13.51
N MET A 527 -20.47 -15.63 13.87
CA MET A 527 -19.41 -16.53 14.35
C MET A 527 -18.37 -16.87 13.27
N SER A 528 -18.81 -16.95 12.00
CA SER A 528 -17.90 -17.09 10.86
C SER A 528 -17.09 -15.82 10.56
N SER A 529 -17.52 -14.66 11.04
CA SER A 529 -16.77 -13.42 10.88
C SER A 529 -15.61 -13.25 11.87
N LEU A 530 -15.51 -14.13 12.89
CA LEU A 530 -14.41 -14.10 13.85
C LEU A 530 -13.16 -14.78 13.27
N PRO A 531 -11.94 -14.33 13.63
CA PRO A 531 -10.68 -14.92 13.13
C PRO A 531 -10.37 -16.25 13.83
N LEU A 532 -11.24 -17.25 13.60
CA LEU A 532 -11.13 -18.59 14.17
C LEU A 532 -10.74 -19.68 13.16
N GLY A 533 -10.73 -19.31 11.85
CA GLY A 533 -10.38 -20.25 10.77
C GLY A 533 -11.48 -21.26 10.44
N LYS A 534 -12.71 -21.06 10.91
CA LYS A 534 -13.83 -21.96 10.67
C LYS A 534 -15.03 -21.24 10.11
N ASN A 535 -15.63 -21.83 9.07
CA ASN A 535 -16.85 -21.35 8.42
C ASN A 535 -18.05 -22.18 8.88
N TRP A 536 -19.02 -21.55 9.53
CA TRP A 536 -20.30 -22.18 9.95
C TRP A 536 -21.41 -21.98 8.92
N ILE A 537 -21.12 -21.29 7.78
CA ILE A 537 -22.07 -21.03 6.73
C ILE A 537 -21.95 -22.11 5.64
N PRO A 538 -23.06 -22.76 5.21
CA PRO A 538 -22.98 -23.83 4.22
C PRO A 538 -22.76 -23.33 2.78
N ILE A 539 -22.80 -22.02 2.54
CA ILE A 539 -22.69 -21.39 1.22
C ILE A 539 -21.21 -21.37 0.82
N LYS A 540 -20.87 -22.05 -0.28
CA LYS A 540 -19.51 -22.10 -0.83
C LYS A 540 -19.56 -21.97 -2.35
N ARG A 541 -18.64 -21.20 -2.93
CA ARG A 541 -18.42 -21.06 -4.37
C ARG A 541 -17.13 -21.77 -4.75
N ALA A 542 -17.18 -22.65 -5.74
CA ALA A 542 -15.97 -23.24 -6.30
C ALA A 542 -15.30 -22.23 -7.25
N LEU A 543 -14.03 -21.95 -7.04
CA LEU A 543 -13.17 -21.09 -7.84
C LEU A 543 -11.83 -21.78 -8.10
N THR A 544 -11.16 -21.43 -9.20
CA THR A 544 -9.79 -21.86 -9.49
C THR A 544 -8.79 -21.01 -8.70
N THR A 545 -7.49 -21.37 -8.73
CA THR A 545 -6.42 -20.57 -8.10
C THR A 545 -6.45 -19.13 -8.60
N THR A 546 -6.40 -18.93 -9.91
CA THR A 546 -6.41 -17.59 -10.53
C THR A 546 -7.66 -16.81 -10.18
N SER A 547 -8.85 -17.43 -10.21
CA SER A 547 -10.11 -16.78 -9.82
C SER A 547 -10.17 -16.45 -8.32
N THR A 548 -9.54 -17.24 -7.45
CA THR A 548 -9.44 -16.96 -6.02
C THR A 548 -8.41 -15.88 -5.73
N ALA A 549 -7.29 -15.88 -6.46
CA ALA A 549 -6.22 -14.90 -6.33
C ALA A 549 -6.63 -13.46 -6.69
N ILE A 550 -7.71 -13.29 -7.45
CA ILE A 550 -8.29 -11.96 -7.76
C ILE A 550 -8.69 -11.19 -6.49
N PHE A 551 -9.03 -11.88 -5.40
CA PHE A 551 -9.17 -11.25 -4.10
C PHE A 551 -7.79 -10.90 -3.51
N VAL A 552 -7.03 -10.06 -4.23
CA VAL A 552 -5.70 -9.62 -3.80
C VAL A 552 -5.81 -8.88 -2.48
N PRO A 553 -5.12 -9.34 -1.42
CA PRO A 553 -5.24 -8.74 -0.10
C PRO A 553 -4.43 -7.45 0.07
N PHE A 554 -3.73 -7.01 -0.98
CA PHE A 554 -2.83 -5.88 -0.96
C PHE A 554 -3.45 -4.67 -1.67
N THR A 555 -3.35 -3.51 -1.06
CA THR A 555 -3.89 -2.25 -1.59
C THR A 555 -2.78 -1.21 -1.70
N THR A 556 -2.47 -0.52 -0.62
CA THR A 556 -1.41 0.47 -0.52
C THR A 556 -0.77 0.39 0.86
N GLN A 557 0.53 0.59 0.90
CA GLN A 557 1.25 0.60 2.17
C GLN A 557 0.88 1.84 2.99
N GLU A 558 0.44 1.62 4.21
CA GLU A 558 0.25 2.67 5.20
C GLU A 558 1.57 2.92 5.93
N LEU A 559 1.93 4.18 6.05
CA LEU A 559 3.15 4.58 6.74
C LEU A 559 2.81 5.54 7.88
N PHE A 560 2.51 4.96 9.04
CA PHE A 560 2.20 5.69 10.25
C PHE A 560 3.05 5.15 11.41
N MET A 561 4.17 5.82 11.65
CA MET A 561 5.11 5.46 12.69
C MET A 561 4.95 6.38 13.89
N GLY A 562 5.13 5.84 15.09
CA GLY A 562 5.19 6.64 16.32
C GLY A 562 6.60 7.17 16.61
N GLY A 563 6.74 7.98 17.68
CA GLY A 563 7.99 8.51 18.15
C GLY A 563 8.38 9.83 17.48
N GLU A 564 9.60 9.96 16.97
CA GLU A 564 10.10 11.18 16.30
C GLU A 564 9.75 11.19 14.81
N SER A 565 8.53 10.75 14.47
CA SER A 565 8.05 10.68 13.09
C SER A 565 7.74 12.06 12.53
N ILE A 566 8.04 12.23 11.25
CA ILE A 566 7.83 13.46 10.51
C ILE A 566 6.63 13.29 9.60
N TYR A 567 5.81 14.34 9.49
CA TYR A 567 4.68 14.38 8.57
C TYR A 567 5.13 14.68 7.16
N TYR A 568 4.87 13.76 6.23
CA TYR A 568 5.19 13.89 4.81
C TYR A 568 3.99 14.32 3.94
N GLY A 569 2.79 13.91 4.30
CA GLY A 569 1.58 14.22 3.53
C GLY A 569 0.43 13.29 3.86
N LEU A 570 -0.51 13.21 2.93
CA LEU A 570 -1.62 12.26 2.98
C LEU A 570 -1.36 11.14 1.96
N ASN A 571 -1.72 9.93 2.31
CA ASN A 571 -1.72 8.81 1.37
C ASN A 571 -2.75 9.08 0.26
N ALA A 572 -2.33 8.96 -1.00
CA ALA A 572 -3.18 9.29 -2.16
C ALA A 572 -4.44 8.41 -2.30
N LEU A 573 -4.42 7.19 -1.75
CA LEU A 573 -5.53 6.25 -1.81
C LEU A 573 -6.38 6.28 -0.54
N SER A 574 -5.75 6.21 0.64
CA SER A 574 -6.48 6.12 1.92
C SER A 574 -6.76 7.46 2.58
N ASN A 575 -6.13 8.55 2.13
CA ASN A 575 -6.13 9.86 2.79
C ASN A 575 -5.62 9.85 4.24
N ASN A 576 -4.98 8.76 4.68
CA ASN A 576 -4.35 8.69 5.98
C ASN A 576 -3.06 9.50 6.04
N LEU A 577 -2.70 9.98 7.24
CA LEU A 577 -1.45 10.70 7.45
C LEU A 577 -0.25 9.80 7.16
N ILE A 578 0.69 10.29 6.36
CA ILE A 578 2.00 9.65 6.19
C ILE A 578 2.93 10.27 7.24
N MET A 579 3.25 9.47 8.26
CA MET A 579 4.14 9.81 9.36
C MET A 579 5.30 8.81 9.38
N ALA A 580 6.52 9.26 9.14
CA ALA A 580 7.66 8.37 9.06
C ALA A 580 8.86 8.88 9.87
N ASP A 581 9.49 7.98 10.58
CA ASP A 581 10.80 8.19 11.19
C ASP A 581 11.85 7.52 10.33
N ARG A 582 12.63 8.30 9.56
CA ARG A 582 13.66 7.78 8.65
C ARG A 582 14.70 6.93 9.38
N LYS A 583 14.97 7.21 10.67
CA LYS A 583 15.96 6.45 11.47
C LYS A 583 15.54 5.00 11.67
N LYS A 584 14.25 4.70 11.59
CA LYS A 584 13.69 3.34 11.68
C LYS A 584 13.60 2.62 10.34
N LEU A 585 13.84 3.33 9.23
CA LEU A 585 13.84 2.71 7.90
C LEU A 585 15.12 1.91 7.69
N LYS A 586 15.06 0.93 6.80
CA LYS A 586 16.20 0.09 6.43
C LYS A 586 17.37 0.91 5.84
N ASN A 587 17.03 1.99 5.12
CA ASN A 587 17.96 3.02 4.66
C ASN A 587 17.34 4.40 4.93
N PRO A 588 17.98 5.26 5.75
CA PRO A 588 17.44 6.57 6.12
C PRO A 588 17.59 7.63 5.02
N ASN A 589 18.42 7.38 4.01
CA ASN A 589 18.69 8.35 2.94
C ASN A 589 17.47 8.52 2.01
N GLY A 590 17.32 9.72 1.45
CA GLY A 590 16.23 10.05 0.54
C GLY A 590 16.68 10.95 -0.59
N LEU A 591 15.99 10.85 -1.73
CA LEU A 591 16.21 11.67 -2.90
C LEU A 591 14.87 12.34 -3.29
N ILE A 592 14.91 13.66 -3.50
CA ILE A 592 13.77 14.45 -3.96
C ILE A 592 14.05 14.86 -5.40
N VAL A 593 13.30 14.31 -6.34
CA VAL A 593 13.42 14.59 -7.77
C VAL A 593 12.15 15.25 -8.31
N GLY A 594 12.30 16.10 -9.31
CA GLY A 594 11.17 16.76 -9.97
C GLY A 594 11.66 17.78 -11.00
N THR A 595 10.79 18.15 -11.93
CA THR A 595 11.03 19.22 -12.90
C THR A 595 11.22 20.58 -12.21
N PRO A 596 11.83 21.56 -12.86
CA PRO A 596 11.87 22.93 -12.34
C PRO A 596 10.46 23.44 -12.03
N GLY A 597 10.31 24.09 -10.87
CA GLY A 597 9.00 24.58 -10.40
C GLY A 597 8.08 23.54 -9.76
N ALA A 598 8.45 22.24 -9.70
CA ALA A 598 7.63 21.19 -9.08
C ALA A 598 7.60 21.23 -7.53
N GLY A 599 8.35 22.13 -6.89
CA GLY A 599 8.36 22.30 -5.44
C GLY A 599 9.41 21.50 -4.69
N LYS A 600 10.51 21.04 -5.32
CA LYS A 600 11.60 20.30 -4.67
C LYS A 600 12.13 21.01 -3.42
N SER A 601 12.61 22.26 -3.57
CA SER A 601 13.16 23.04 -2.46
C SER A 601 12.12 23.33 -1.39
N PHE A 602 10.83 23.47 -1.76
CA PHE A 602 9.74 23.62 -0.80
C PHE A 602 9.53 22.35 0.03
N ALA A 603 9.56 21.19 -0.60
CA ALA A 603 9.46 19.89 0.08
C ALA A 603 10.63 19.68 1.06
N ALA A 604 11.87 20.02 0.65
CA ALA A 604 13.03 19.96 1.51
C ALA A 604 12.92 20.94 2.70
N LYS A 605 12.52 22.19 2.47
CA LYS A 605 12.30 23.20 3.53
C LYS A 605 11.24 22.72 4.53
N ARG A 606 10.15 22.12 4.03
CA ARG A 606 9.11 21.54 4.89
C ARG A 606 9.65 20.39 5.75
N GLU A 607 10.43 19.49 5.17
CA GLU A 607 11.06 18.40 5.94
C GLU A 607 12.02 18.95 6.99
N ILE A 608 12.88 19.90 6.63
CA ILE A 608 13.81 20.57 7.57
C ILE A 608 13.06 21.21 8.74
N THR A 609 11.96 21.94 8.44
CA THR A 609 11.11 22.54 9.48
C THR A 609 10.55 21.48 10.42
N ASN A 610 9.99 20.42 9.88
CA ASN A 610 9.40 19.34 10.67
C ASN A 610 10.46 18.63 11.53
N VAL A 611 11.64 18.36 10.98
CA VAL A 611 12.78 17.78 11.73
C VAL A 611 13.17 18.69 12.88
N PHE A 612 13.31 19.99 12.62
CA PHE A 612 13.70 20.95 13.64
C PHE A 612 12.70 21.03 14.80
N ILE A 613 11.40 20.99 14.48
CA ILE A 613 10.32 21.09 15.47
C ILE A 613 10.19 19.79 16.28
N VAL A 614 10.24 18.62 15.62
CA VAL A 614 9.88 17.33 16.22
C VAL A 614 11.09 16.67 16.91
N THR A 615 12.29 16.76 16.32
CA THR A 615 13.49 16.06 16.81
C THR A 615 14.49 16.99 17.51
N LYS A 616 15.59 16.43 17.99
CA LYS A 616 16.77 17.17 18.49
C LYS A 616 18.00 16.93 17.58
N ASP A 617 17.80 16.38 16.40
CA ASP A 617 18.87 16.10 15.46
C ASP A 617 19.56 17.40 15.02
N ASP A 618 20.85 17.33 14.71
CA ASP A 618 21.54 18.41 14.02
C ASP A 618 21.17 18.42 12.55
N ILE A 619 21.05 19.61 11.97
CA ILE A 619 20.65 19.82 10.60
C ILE A 619 21.71 20.65 9.92
N ILE A 620 22.27 20.12 8.84
CA ILE A 620 23.27 20.79 8.00
C ILE A 620 22.71 20.88 6.58
N ILE A 621 22.81 22.04 5.98
CA ILE A 621 22.29 22.33 4.63
C ILE A 621 23.45 22.81 3.78
N CYS A 622 23.64 22.22 2.61
CA CYS A 622 24.48 22.74 1.53
C CYS A 622 23.57 23.41 0.50
N ASP A 623 23.71 24.74 0.37
CA ASP A 623 22.81 25.59 -0.41
C ASP A 623 23.57 26.27 -1.57
N PRO A 624 23.60 25.69 -2.77
CA PRO A 624 24.24 26.28 -3.95
C PRO A 624 23.47 27.44 -4.57
N GLU A 625 22.18 27.58 -4.28
CA GLU A 625 21.29 28.59 -4.88
C GLU A 625 20.89 29.71 -3.92
N GLY A 626 21.24 29.64 -2.63
CA GLY A 626 20.97 30.64 -1.62
C GLY A 626 19.48 30.75 -1.25
N GLU A 627 18.76 29.63 -1.24
CA GLU A 627 17.32 29.61 -1.00
C GLU A 627 16.91 29.33 0.48
N TYR A 628 17.83 28.80 1.30
CA TYR A 628 17.50 28.30 2.65
C TYR A 628 17.78 29.33 3.76
N PHE A 629 18.50 30.41 3.52
CA PHE A 629 18.85 31.39 4.57
C PHE A 629 17.62 31.96 5.32
N PRO A 630 16.43 32.18 4.70
CA PRO A 630 15.31 32.75 5.46
C PRO A 630 14.80 31.81 6.54
N ILE A 631 14.68 30.50 6.22
CA ILE A 631 14.21 29.48 7.17
C ILE A 631 15.26 29.25 8.28
N VAL A 632 16.55 29.24 7.92
CA VAL A 632 17.64 29.05 8.89
C VAL A 632 17.65 30.20 9.91
N ARG A 633 17.50 31.45 9.46
CA ARG A 633 17.41 32.62 10.35
C ARG A 633 16.16 32.59 11.22
N ALA A 634 15.01 32.17 10.68
CA ALA A 634 13.76 32.05 11.45
C ALA A 634 13.88 31.09 12.62
N PHE A 635 14.72 30.07 12.49
CA PHE A 635 15.03 29.09 13.55
C PHE A 635 16.28 29.42 14.39
N ASN A 636 16.77 30.66 14.34
CA ASN A 636 18.01 31.07 15.00
C ASN A 636 19.22 30.18 14.63
N GLY A 637 19.20 29.64 13.39
CA GLY A 637 20.29 28.86 12.83
C GLY A 637 21.43 29.74 12.33
N GLN A 638 22.53 29.13 12.01
CA GLN A 638 23.74 29.77 11.49
C GLN A 638 23.81 29.63 9.98
N VAL A 639 24.03 30.77 9.30
CA VAL A 639 24.32 30.80 7.86
C VAL A 639 25.80 31.15 7.68
N VAL A 640 26.56 30.23 7.09
CA VAL A 640 27.97 30.43 6.75
C VAL A 640 28.03 30.69 5.24
N ARG A 641 28.39 31.92 4.87
CA ARG A 641 28.44 32.31 3.46
C ARG A 641 29.85 32.19 2.93
N ILE A 642 30.09 31.24 2.05
CA ILE A 642 31.39 31.00 1.42
C ILE A 642 31.39 31.71 0.06
N SER A 643 32.11 32.82 -0.04
CA SER A 643 32.25 33.60 -1.28
C SER A 643 33.58 34.34 -1.30
N PRO A 644 34.02 34.79 -2.48
CA PRO A 644 35.26 35.61 -2.59
C PRO A 644 35.20 36.95 -1.82
N THR A 645 34.00 37.41 -1.48
CA THR A 645 33.76 38.70 -0.78
C THR A 645 33.31 38.51 0.66
N SER A 646 33.15 37.27 1.12
CA SER A 646 32.75 36.97 2.50
C SER A 646 33.93 37.08 3.45
N HIS A 647 33.60 37.29 4.71
CA HIS A 647 34.54 37.22 5.83
C HIS A 647 34.47 35.88 6.60
N ASP A 648 33.62 34.95 6.13
CA ASP A 648 33.51 33.60 6.68
C ASP A 648 34.44 32.69 5.94
N TYR A 649 35.41 32.11 6.65
CA TYR A 649 36.41 31.23 6.09
C TYR A 649 36.33 29.83 6.70
N ILE A 650 36.49 28.83 5.85
CA ILE A 650 36.60 27.42 6.23
C ILE A 650 37.92 26.89 5.65
N ASN A 651 38.74 26.37 6.52
CA ASN A 651 40.00 25.76 6.15
C ASN A 651 39.82 24.31 5.70
N PRO A 652 40.10 23.95 4.45
CA PRO A 652 40.02 22.55 4.01
C PRO A 652 41.04 21.64 4.72
N MET A 653 42.04 22.23 5.37
CA MET A 653 43.07 21.51 6.11
C MET A 653 42.68 21.27 7.59
N ASP A 654 41.52 21.70 8.06
CA ASP A 654 41.09 21.42 9.45
C ASP A 654 40.95 19.92 9.70
N ILE A 655 41.60 19.42 10.76
CA ILE A 655 41.53 18.04 11.19
C ILE A 655 40.86 17.90 12.53
N ASN A 656 39.92 16.96 12.65
CA ASN A 656 39.34 16.60 13.93
C ASN A 656 40.16 15.46 14.55
N THR A 657 40.74 15.69 15.72
CA THR A 657 41.56 14.71 16.47
C THR A 657 40.71 13.83 17.39
N ASN A 658 39.43 14.13 17.57
CA ASN A 658 38.51 13.43 18.47
C ASN A 658 37.63 12.41 17.71
N TYR A 659 38.23 11.44 17.05
CA TYR A 659 37.48 10.32 16.49
C TYR A 659 37.22 9.28 17.58
N ALA A 660 35.98 8.77 17.61
CA ALA A 660 35.55 7.76 18.60
C ALA A 660 35.88 6.32 18.17
N ASP A 661 36.30 6.13 16.94
CA ASP A 661 36.61 4.82 16.32
C ASP A 661 38.13 4.68 16.12
N ASP A 662 38.63 3.46 15.90
CA ASP A 662 40.05 3.14 15.69
C ASP A 662 40.64 3.71 14.38
N ASP A 663 39.92 4.60 13.70
CA ASP A 663 40.36 5.25 12.47
C ASP A 663 41.45 6.29 12.74
N ASP A 664 42.50 6.26 11.93
CA ASP A 664 43.56 7.26 11.97
C ASP A 664 43.09 8.60 11.35
N PRO A 665 42.94 9.68 12.17
CA PRO A 665 42.45 10.97 11.69
C PRO A 665 43.27 11.53 10.52
N LEU A 666 44.62 11.28 10.53
CA LEU A 666 45.50 11.75 9.51
C LEU A 666 45.30 11.02 8.16
N SER A 667 45.04 9.72 8.21
CA SER A 667 44.73 8.95 7.00
C SER A 667 43.43 9.40 6.33
N LEU A 668 42.36 9.63 7.10
CA LEU A 668 41.11 10.16 6.56
C LEU A 668 41.28 11.56 5.98
N LYS A 669 42.07 12.39 6.63
CA LYS A 669 42.35 13.73 6.13
C LYS A 669 43.23 13.69 4.87
N SER A 670 44.17 12.76 4.78
CA SER A 670 44.96 12.53 3.58
C SER A 670 44.10 12.15 2.39
N ASP A 671 43.13 11.24 2.57
CA ASP A 671 42.18 10.84 1.54
C ASP A 671 41.32 12.02 1.06
N PHE A 672 40.89 12.88 2.00
CA PHE A 672 40.14 14.10 1.65
C PHE A 672 41.03 15.05 0.81
N ILE A 673 42.26 15.30 1.21
CA ILE A 673 43.18 16.17 0.48
C ILE A 673 43.59 15.60 -0.89
N LEU A 674 43.70 14.28 -1.00
CA LEU A 674 43.87 13.59 -2.29
C LEU A 674 42.67 13.88 -3.20
N SER A 675 41.42 13.76 -2.70
CA SER A 675 40.22 14.07 -3.45
C SER A 675 40.12 15.55 -3.86
N LEU A 676 40.55 16.46 -2.97
CA LEU A 676 40.64 17.89 -3.25
C LEU A 676 41.67 18.15 -4.39
N CYS A 677 42.88 17.59 -4.30
CA CYS A 677 43.89 17.72 -5.31
C CYS A 677 43.46 17.09 -6.65
N GLU A 678 42.77 15.95 -6.62
CA GLU A 678 42.23 15.32 -7.82
C GLU A 678 41.21 16.21 -8.52
N LEU A 679 40.34 16.88 -7.77
CA LEU A 679 39.38 17.83 -8.31
C LEU A 679 40.04 19.06 -8.95
N VAL A 680 41.17 19.52 -8.38
CA VAL A 680 41.88 20.72 -8.81
C VAL A 680 42.86 20.45 -9.97
N VAL A 681 43.55 19.32 -9.93
CA VAL A 681 44.71 19.02 -10.81
C VAL A 681 44.43 17.87 -11.78
N GLY A 682 43.65 16.89 -11.37
CA GLY A 682 43.54 15.55 -11.98
C GLY A 682 42.98 15.48 -13.40
N GLY A 683 42.31 16.53 -13.90
CA GLY A 683 41.75 16.52 -15.25
C GLY A 683 40.74 15.39 -15.50
N LYS A 684 40.72 14.82 -16.72
CA LYS A 684 39.82 13.70 -17.08
C LYS A 684 40.26 12.33 -16.53
N ASN A 685 41.56 12.16 -16.30
CA ASN A 685 42.17 10.86 -15.95
C ASN A 685 42.46 10.70 -14.44
N GLY A 686 42.12 11.71 -13.61
CA GLY A 686 42.47 11.71 -12.19
C GLY A 686 43.95 11.98 -11.93
N LEU A 687 44.41 11.77 -10.69
CA LEU A 687 45.82 11.89 -10.28
C LEU A 687 46.60 10.60 -10.59
N GLU A 688 47.82 10.75 -11.05
CA GLU A 688 48.72 9.63 -11.25
C GLU A 688 49.18 9.01 -9.92
N PRO A 689 49.56 7.71 -9.88
CA PRO A 689 49.95 7.04 -8.63
C PRO A 689 51.16 7.74 -7.95
N VAL A 690 52.10 8.31 -8.72
CA VAL A 690 53.24 9.07 -8.20
C VAL A 690 52.75 10.34 -7.51
N GLU A 691 51.83 11.07 -8.14
CA GLU A 691 51.25 12.30 -7.58
C GLU A 691 50.53 12.02 -6.26
N LYS A 692 49.74 10.93 -6.19
CA LYS A 692 49.05 10.50 -4.96
C LYS A 692 50.03 10.23 -3.83
N THR A 693 51.17 9.58 -4.11
CA THR A 693 52.22 9.29 -3.14
C THR A 693 52.89 10.56 -2.64
N ILE A 694 53.15 11.52 -3.53
CA ILE A 694 53.76 12.82 -3.17
C ILE A 694 52.81 13.62 -2.26
N ILE A 695 51.53 13.67 -2.63
CA ILE A 695 50.50 14.39 -1.83
C ILE A 695 50.41 13.77 -0.43
N ASP A 696 50.26 12.44 -0.31
CA ASP A 696 50.13 11.76 1.01
C ASP A 696 51.38 12.04 1.86
N ARG A 697 52.59 11.95 1.28
CA ARG A 697 53.85 12.28 1.98
C ARG A 697 53.84 13.73 2.46
N CYS A 698 53.48 14.69 1.63
CA CYS A 698 53.42 16.10 2.00
C CYS A 698 52.37 16.40 3.05
N VAL A 699 51.18 15.76 2.97
CA VAL A 699 50.14 15.89 3.97
C VAL A 699 50.64 15.41 5.33
N ARG A 700 51.27 14.25 5.42
CA ARG A 700 51.84 13.74 6.69
C ARG A 700 52.91 14.68 7.27
N LEU A 701 53.73 15.31 6.44
CA LEU A 701 54.72 16.25 6.90
C LEU A 701 54.14 17.58 7.38
N VAL A 702 53.11 18.09 6.72
CA VAL A 702 52.44 19.37 7.06
C VAL A 702 51.76 19.33 8.43
N TYR A 703 51.26 18.17 8.85
CA TYR A 703 50.59 18.03 10.12
C TYR A 703 51.48 17.69 11.30
N GLN A 704 52.81 17.46 11.09
CA GLN A 704 53.72 17.06 12.19
C GLN A 704 53.74 18.04 13.33
N ASP A 705 53.82 19.34 13.04
CA ASP A 705 53.92 20.39 14.07
C ASP A 705 52.58 20.55 14.83
N TYR A 706 51.48 20.40 14.16
CA TYR A 706 50.14 20.45 14.78
C TYR A 706 49.88 19.22 15.64
N LEU A 707 50.24 18.02 15.21
CA LEU A 707 50.04 16.79 15.97
C LEU A 707 50.92 16.71 17.21
N ALA A 708 52.11 17.35 17.15
CA ALA A 708 52.97 17.45 18.31
C ALA A 708 52.43 18.40 19.40
N ASP A 709 51.77 19.48 18.99
CA ASP A 709 51.19 20.48 19.87
C ASP A 709 49.92 21.06 19.22
N PRO A 710 48.72 20.47 19.51
CA PRO A 710 47.49 20.78 18.80
C PRO A 710 46.83 22.10 19.25
N VAL A 711 47.46 23.21 18.86
CA VAL A 711 46.95 24.57 19.08
C VAL A 711 46.39 25.14 17.74
N PRO A 712 45.33 25.95 17.77
CA PRO A 712 44.70 26.50 16.55
C PRO A 712 45.66 27.29 15.64
N GLU A 713 46.67 27.93 16.24
CA GLU A 713 47.67 28.73 15.53
C GLU A 713 48.61 27.87 14.66
N LYS A 714 48.75 26.59 15.03
CA LYS A 714 49.59 25.62 14.27
C LYS A 714 48.80 24.81 13.24
N MET A 715 47.47 24.99 13.16
CA MET A 715 46.66 24.32 12.14
C MET A 715 47.16 24.72 10.76
N PRO A 716 47.56 23.76 9.89
CA PRO A 716 48.03 24.09 8.56
C PRO A 716 46.94 24.66 7.66
N ILE A 717 47.32 25.44 6.67
CA ILE A 717 46.46 25.94 5.59
C ILE A 717 47.00 25.43 4.22
N LEU A 718 46.27 25.69 3.14
CA LEU A 718 46.65 25.25 1.81
C LEU A 718 48.03 25.76 1.37
N GLU A 719 48.42 26.97 1.84
CA GLU A 719 49.73 27.54 1.60
C GLU A 719 50.86 26.69 2.18
N ASP A 720 50.68 26.10 3.34
CA ASP A 720 51.67 25.22 3.97
C ASP A 720 51.91 23.96 3.12
N LEU A 721 50.86 23.36 2.61
CA LEU A 721 50.93 22.22 1.69
C LEU A 721 51.62 22.61 0.37
N TYR A 722 51.23 23.76 -0.20
CA TYR A 722 51.83 24.31 -1.39
C TYR A 722 53.34 24.52 -1.24
N ASN A 723 53.74 25.13 -0.12
CA ASN A 723 55.17 25.39 0.17
C ASN A 723 55.95 24.09 0.35
N LEU A 724 55.36 23.03 0.91
CA LEU A 724 56.03 21.73 1.00
C LEU A 724 56.14 21.04 -0.35
N LEU A 725 55.13 21.11 -1.20
CA LEU A 725 55.16 20.58 -2.57
C LEU A 725 56.24 21.25 -3.39
N ARG A 726 56.44 22.57 -3.24
CA ARG A 726 57.49 23.31 -3.91
C ARG A 726 58.90 22.95 -3.47
N LYS A 727 59.08 22.43 -2.26
CA LYS A 727 60.40 21.96 -1.74
C LYS A 727 60.77 20.56 -2.23
N GLN A 728 59.85 19.83 -2.84
CA GLN A 728 60.13 18.50 -3.41
C GLN A 728 60.86 18.63 -4.73
N GLU A 729 61.79 17.73 -5.00
CA GLU A 729 62.64 17.76 -6.22
C GLU A 729 61.93 17.12 -7.45
N GLU A 730 60.84 16.33 -7.22
CA GLU A 730 60.12 15.62 -8.26
C GLU A 730 59.36 16.57 -9.20
N PRO A 731 59.40 16.41 -10.52
CA PRO A 731 58.73 17.27 -11.48
C PRO A 731 57.18 17.22 -11.31
N GLU A 732 56.62 16.09 -10.85
CA GLU A 732 55.22 15.91 -10.55
C GLU A 732 54.79 16.79 -9.37
N ALA A 733 55.63 16.92 -8.35
CA ALA A 733 55.40 17.82 -7.22
C ALA A 733 55.37 19.30 -7.67
N GLN A 734 56.24 19.71 -8.59
CA GLN A 734 56.24 21.06 -9.12
C GLN A 734 54.99 21.33 -9.99
N ARG A 735 54.50 20.32 -10.73
CA ARG A 735 53.25 20.39 -11.48
C ARG A 735 52.04 20.58 -10.54
N LEU A 736 51.98 19.78 -9.45
CA LEU A 736 50.94 19.90 -8.41
C LEU A 736 50.96 21.29 -7.75
N ALA A 737 52.13 21.77 -7.35
CA ALA A 737 52.30 23.09 -6.76
C ALA A 737 51.85 24.20 -7.73
N THR A 738 52.26 24.15 -8.99
CA THR A 738 51.83 25.13 -10.01
C THR A 738 50.31 25.13 -10.20
N ALA A 739 49.67 23.98 -10.19
CA ALA A 739 48.22 23.88 -10.29
C ALA A 739 47.47 24.38 -9.06
N LEU A 740 48.04 24.22 -7.85
CA LEU A 740 47.50 24.76 -6.59
C LEU A 740 47.73 26.27 -6.44
N GLU A 741 48.67 26.88 -7.15
CA GLU A 741 49.07 28.28 -6.97
C GLU A 741 47.89 29.26 -7.09
N ILE A 742 46.95 29.01 -8.01
CA ILE A 742 45.73 29.83 -8.21
C ILE A 742 44.83 29.85 -6.99
N TYR A 743 44.85 28.79 -6.19
CA TYR A 743 44.05 28.66 -4.97
C TYR A 743 44.74 29.17 -3.72
N VAL A 744 46.04 29.36 -3.76
CA VAL A 744 46.92 29.85 -2.65
C VAL A 744 47.19 31.33 -2.82
N ASN A 745 47.82 31.70 -3.94
CA ASN A 745 48.32 33.06 -4.21
C ASN A 745 47.50 33.79 -5.28
N GLY A 746 46.63 33.07 -6.01
CA GLY A 746 45.89 33.59 -7.14
C GLY A 746 44.52 34.14 -6.79
N SER A 747 43.65 34.25 -7.80
CA SER A 747 42.30 34.82 -7.73
C SER A 747 41.29 33.92 -6.97
N LEU A 748 41.61 32.66 -6.75
CA LEU A 748 40.71 31.66 -6.15
C LEU A 748 41.07 31.30 -4.71
N LYS A 749 41.73 32.20 -3.96
CA LYS A 749 42.29 31.99 -2.62
C LYS A 749 41.28 31.91 -1.45
N VAL A 750 40.00 31.75 -1.73
CA VAL A 750 38.91 31.73 -0.73
C VAL A 750 39.14 30.69 0.37
N PHE A 751 39.76 29.59 0.07
CA PHE A 751 40.02 28.48 0.98
C PHE A 751 41.42 28.47 1.57
N ASN A 752 42.24 29.49 1.34
CA ASN A 752 43.54 29.61 1.93
C ASN A 752 43.57 30.51 3.15
N HIS A 753 42.66 30.21 4.09
CA HIS A 753 42.51 30.96 5.35
C HIS A 753 42.19 29.94 6.47
N ARG A 754 42.56 30.29 7.69
CA ARG A 754 42.12 29.53 8.87
C ARG A 754 40.63 29.71 9.10
N THR A 755 39.98 28.67 9.58
CA THR A 755 38.54 28.73 9.94
C THR A 755 38.30 29.75 11.03
N ASN A 756 37.42 30.68 10.80
CA ASN A 756 37.04 31.75 11.72
C ASN A 756 35.55 31.67 12.11
N VAL A 757 34.85 30.60 11.72
CA VAL A 757 33.43 30.40 12.04
C VAL A 757 33.28 29.22 13.01
N GLU A 758 32.51 29.43 14.07
CA GLU A 758 32.14 28.36 15.00
C GLU A 758 30.92 27.60 14.47
N LEU A 759 31.08 26.31 14.20
CA LEU A 759 30.02 25.46 13.64
C LEU A 759 29.26 24.70 14.73
N ASN A 760 28.93 25.37 15.86
CA ASN A 760 28.31 24.73 17.03
C ASN A 760 26.77 24.78 17.04
N ASN A 761 26.16 25.51 16.09
CA ASN A 761 24.72 25.60 16.02
C ASN A 761 24.08 24.28 15.59
N ARG A 762 22.87 23.99 16.09
CA ARG A 762 22.08 22.82 15.70
C ARG A 762 21.63 22.85 14.24
N LEU A 763 21.39 24.04 13.69
CA LEU A 763 20.98 24.25 12.30
C LEU A 763 22.03 25.14 11.61
N VAL A 764 22.78 24.55 10.71
CA VAL A 764 23.85 25.23 9.94
C VAL A 764 23.53 25.15 8.45
N CYS A 765 23.65 26.27 7.76
CA CYS A 765 23.51 26.36 6.30
C CYS A 765 24.81 26.92 5.70
N PHE A 766 25.40 26.19 4.82
CA PHE A 766 26.51 26.63 3.98
C PHE A 766 25.98 27.21 2.68
N ASP A 767 25.92 28.54 2.60
CA ASP A 767 25.55 29.25 1.37
C ASP A 767 26.78 29.38 0.48
N ILE A 768 26.80 28.64 -0.62
CA ILE A 768 27.88 28.60 -1.63
C ILE A 768 27.45 29.21 -2.97
N LYS A 769 26.33 29.96 -3.00
CA LYS A 769 25.77 30.55 -4.22
C LYS A 769 26.77 31.40 -5.00
N ASP A 770 27.49 32.28 -4.31
CA ASP A 770 28.42 33.23 -4.90
C ASP A 770 29.79 32.65 -5.24
N LEU A 771 30.00 31.35 -5.00
CA LEU A 771 31.16 30.66 -5.54
C LEU A 771 31.00 30.51 -7.07
N GLY A 772 32.01 30.94 -7.83
CA GLY A 772 32.01 30.71 -9.27
C GLY A 772 31.99 29.22 -9.64
N LYS A 773 31.64 28.89 -10.87
CA LYS A 773 31.49 27.50 -11.34
C LYS A 773 32.70 26.57 -11.00
N GLN A 774 33.93 27.09 -11.03
CA GLN A 774 35.14 26.36 -10.69
C GLN A 774 35.25 26.04 -9.21
N LEU A 775 34.86 26.98 -8.33
CA LEU A 775 34.93 26.83 -6.87
C LEU A 775 33.69 26.11 -6.28
N LYS A 776 32.55 26.06 -6.97
CA LYS A 776 31.33 25.42 -6.42
C LYS A 776 31.57 23.94 -6.04
N LYS A 777 32.21 23.17 -6.92
CA LYS A 777 32.52 21.76 -6.65
C LYS A 777 33.49 21.60 -5.48
N LEU A 778 34.52 22.45 -5.42
CA LEU A 778 35.46 22.46 -4.31
C LEU A 778 34.77 22.86 -3.00
N GLY A 779 33.92 23.88 -3.03
CA GLY A 779 33.11 24.29 -1.90
C GLY A 779 32.18 23.16 -1.38
N MET A 780 31.52 22.44 -2.29
CA MET A 780 30.70 21.29 -1.90
C MET A 780 31.52 20.17 -1.25
N LEU A 781 32.73 19.89 -1.77
CA LEU A 781 33.63 18.89 -1.19
C LEU A 781 34.09 19.30 0.23
N ILE A 782 34.44 20.58 0.43
CA ILE A 782 34.82 21.12 1.75
C ILE A 782 33.65 21.08 2.74
N VAL A 783 32.43 21.45 2.29
CA VAL A 783 31.24 21.33 3.12
C VAL A 783 31.00 19.88 3.52
N GLN A 784 31.23 18.93 2.61
CA GLN A 784 31.08 17.50 2.89
C GLN A 784 32.04 17.00 3.96
N ASP A 785 33.29 17.49 3.96
CA ASP A 785 34.29 17.21 5.02
C ASP A 785 33.84 17.76 6.38
N GLN A 786 33.33 18.99 6.40
CA GLN A 786 32.78 19.58 7.65
C GLN A 786 31.54 18.83 8.17
N VAL A 787 30.69 18.35 7.27
CA VAL A 787 29.57 17.49 7.63
C VAL A 787 30.05 16.17 8.24
N TRP A 788 31.06 15.55 7.65
CA TRP A 788 31.66 14.31 8.15
C TRP A 788 32.23 14.50 9.55
N ASN A 789 32.97 15.56 9.77
CA ASN A 789 33.51 15.93 11.09
C ASN A 789 32.38 16.08 12.11
N ARG A 790 31.27 16.74 11.75
CA ARG A 790 30.11 16.88 12.63
C ARG A 790 29.39 15.56 12.91
N VAL A 791 29.25 14.71 11.90
CA VAL A 791 28.65 13.37 12.02
C VAL A 791 29.45 12.52 13.00
N THR A 792 30.79 12.55 12.91
CA THR A 792 31.68 11.80 13.80
C THR A 792 31.55 12.25 15.25
N VAL A 793 31.55 13.55 15.51
CA VAL A 793 31.36 14.12 16.85
C VAL A 793 29.99 13.76 17.41
N ASN A 794 28.93 13.89 16.60
CA ASN A 794 27.56 13.59 17.01
C ASN A 794 27.35 12.09 17.25
N ARG A 795 28.01 11.21 16.48
CA ARG A 795 28.00 9.76 16.68
C ARG A 795 28.53 9.38 18.04
N ALA A 796 29.66 9.97 18.47
CA ALA A 796 30.22 9.78 19.81
C ALA A 796 29.24 10.26 20.91
N ALA A 797 28.45 11.30 20.64
CA ALA A 797 27.43 11.83 21.53
C ALA A 797 26.05 11.14 21.40
N HIS A 798 25.92 10.06 20.63
CA HIS A 798 24.66 9.39 20.29
C HIS A 798 23.59 10.34 19.73
N LYS A 799 23.98 11.34 18.98
CA LYS A 799 23.13 12.34 18.36
C LYS A 799 23.10 12.15 16.85
N SER A 800 21.90 12.22 16.24
CA SER A 800 21.76 12.11 14.81
C SER A 800 22.04 13.42 14.09
N THR A 801 22.65 13.33 12.91
CA THR A 801 22.88 14.45 12.00
C THR A 801 22.10 14.24 10.70
N ARG A 802 21.40 15.28 10.24
CA ARG A 802 20.70 15.29 8.95
C ARG A 802 21.40 16.25 8.01
N TYR A 803 21.80 15.73 6.86
CA TYR A 803 22.45 16.50 5.84
C TYR A 803 21.57 16.65 4.62
N TYR A 804 21.28 17.89 4.22
CA TYR A 804 20.51 18.24 3.04
C TYR A 804 21.44 18.88 2.00
N ILE A 805 21.41 18.34 0.79
CA ILE A 805 22.17 18.87 -0.34
C ILE A 805 21.17 19.27 -1.41
N ASP A 806 21.08 20.55 -1.74
CA ASP A 806 20.32 21.00 -2.91
C ASP A 806 21.20 20.89 -4.16
N GLU A 807 20.58 20.76 -5.34
CA GLU A 807 21.26 20.60 -6.63
C GLU A 807 22.35 19.50 -6.61
N PHE A 808 21.98 18.33 -6.09
CA PHE A 808 22.89 17.19 -5.89
C PHE A 808 23.62 16.75 -7.16
N HIS A 809 23.07 16.99 -8.34
CA HIS A 809 23.72 16.65 -9.61
C HIS A 809 25.08 17.30 -9.81
N TRP A 810 25.39 18.40 -9.11
CA TRP A 810 26.71 19.06 -9.15
C TRP A 810 27.81 18.22 -8.48
N THR A 811 27.43 17.30 -7.57
CA THR A 811 28.39 16.42 -6.86
C THR A 811 28.77 15.18 -7.69
N ARG A 812 27.98 14.86 -8.76
CA ARG A 812 28.06 13.57 -9.50
C ARG A 812 29.41 13.27 -10.17
N ARG A 813 30.32 14.21 -10.23
CA ARG A 813 31.69 14.00 -10.76
C ARG A 813 32.81 13.99 -9.71
N SER A 814 32.48 14.13 -8.43
CA SER A 814 33.47 14.21 -7.35
C SER A 814 33.37 13.06 -6.34
N ALA A 815 32.46 12.14 -6.50
CA ALA A 815 32.16 11.09 -5.51
C ALA A 815 32.00 9.70 -6.16
N CYS A 816 32.78 9.40 -7.22
CA CYS A 816 32.91 8.03 -7.72
C CYS A 816 34.36 7.62 -7.62
#